data_db18090fbb8d245070de99373cefa1f7
#
_entry.id   db18090fbb8d245070de99373cefa1f7
#
_cell.length_a   1.000
_cell.length_b   1.000
_cell.length_c   1.000
_cell.angle_alpha   90.00
_cell.angle_beta   90.00
_cell.angle_gamma   90.00
#
_symmetry.space_group_name_H-M   'P 1'
#
loop_
_entity.id
_entity.type
_entity.pdbx_description
1 polymer ?
#
loop_
_entity_poly.entity_id
_entity_poly.type
_entity_poly.pdbx_seq_one_letter_code
_entity_poly.pdbx_strand_id
1 'polypeptide(L)'
;MNIPLTRRLSYKQASLTVLAAFILGTVLSLLQVSIDYANEDASINREIHALLEISRTPATRIAYNIDAELAHELVLGLLNSPAIVRAEILDNSGASLASVNRPRQDSRYRLVSDFLFGSERQFELQLLTDHAPQEALGQLRLEVDTFAFGSHFLGRALLTMATGFVRSLLLSLILLVLFYFMLTKPLVSVIRAISERDPSAPGRQKLQCPPGHEQDEIGVLVEVTNQQLSDIAKQIDRRLTAEERLTQYLGELETVISTRTTELKASNARLTHSNQELEKSRSNALQMAQARAAFLASMSHEIRTPLSGLLGMLALTLDSPLNAEQRQQLSIANDSGTVLLELLNDILDLSKIEAGQLQLEHIPFDPAKLAEETSSLLSQSAAKDVELTCLIDPQLPSRVLGDPTRVRQIISNLLSNALKFTHSGRVDLRLSNSPSGLRICVQDTGIGISTDQQAKIFQPFTQANIGTARQYGGTGLGLTLTRTLCEAMHGQLSLTSEEHRGSQFCAELPLAEQQPAMPPDPLQGRVLALLDERSGLAELLATLLPSWGLHYQLSDQQNTEEHISADVLISADPAQLSELRRQCSTPLLLVCRYGDFLDAEQASALEPFTQLARPVTRQQLQQALGQALQQQSSAQPTTPPTASITTPQHSTILLVEDNPVNQLVAKGMLAKLGYQVLLATQGEEALARLASEAVDLVLMDCNMPVMDGYEATRRIRQNAAWQHLPIIALTANAMADERERCRAAGMDDYLAKPFRMEQLAALLKQWLTIKAAP
;
A
#
# COMPACT_ATOMS: atom_id res chain seq x y z
N MET A 1 -7.70 21.97 29.04
CA MET A 1 -8.17 20.79 28.29
C MET A 1 -8.00 19.54 29.13
N ASN A 2 -9.10 19.02 29.71
CA ASN A 2 -9.05 17.76 30.46
C ASN A 2 -9.18 16.58 29.47
N ILE A 3 -8.05 16.12 28.96
CA ILE A 3 -8.02 14.90 28.14
C ILE A 3 -8.13 13.70 29.10
N PRO A 4 -9.12 12.80 28.92
CA PRO A 4 -9.25 11.58 29.72
C PRO A 4 -7.93 10.76 29.72
N LEU A 5 -7.60 10.16 30.84
CA LEU A 5 -6.34 9.41 31.06
C LEU A 5 -6.02 8.42 29.93
N THR A 6 -7.04 7.71 29.44
CA THR A 6 -6.91 6.71 28.37
C THR A 6 -6.61 7.27 26.97
N ARG A 7 -6.82 8.58 26.77
CA ARG A 7 -6.54 9.27 25.48
C ARG A 7 -5.23 10.05 25.50
N ARG A 8 -4.55 10.14 26.64
CA ARG A 8 -3.26 10.82 26.72
C ARG A 8 -2.21 10.00 25.98
N LEU A 9 -1.44 10.67 25.13
CA LEU A 9 -0.35 10.04 24.37
C LEU A 9 0.61 9.29 25.30
N SER A 10 0.87 9.85 26.47
CA SER A 10 1.68 9.26 27.53
C SER A 10 1.14 7.92 28.05
N TYR A 11 -0.18 7.77 28.19
CA TYR A 11 -0.76 6.50 28.62
C TYR A 11 -0.65 5.43 27.54
N LYS A 12 -0.86 5.83 26.28
CA LYS A 12 -0.73 4.92 25.12
C LYS A 12 0.73 4.47 24.93
N GLN A 13 1.68 5.39 25.07
CA GLN A 13 3.10 5.07 24.99
C GLN A 13 3.54 4.19 26.16
N ALA A 14 3.13 4.53 27.41
CA ALA A 14 3.45 3.71 28.57
C ALA A 14 2.87 2.29 28.44
N SER A 15 1.60 2.14 28.03
CA SER A 15 1.01 0.82 27.83
C SER A 15 1.68 0.03 26.71
N LEU A 16 2.07 0.69 25.63
CA LEU A 16 2.80 0.06 24.52
C LEU A 16 4.21 -0.38 24.98
N THR A 17 4.90 0.46 25.72
CA THR A 17 6.27 0.16 26.23
C THR A 17 6.23 -0.99 27.25
N VAL A 18 5.23 -1.00 28.13
CA VAL A 18 5.02 -2.09 29.09
C VAL A 18 4.72 -3.39 28.35
N LEU A 19 3.84 -3.35 27.36
CA LEU A 19 3.51 -4.51 26.53
C LEU A 19 4.74 -5.00 25.76
N ALA A 20 5.47 -4.09 25.15
CA ALA A 20 6.69 -4.41 24.41
C ALA A 20 7.78 -5.01 25.33
N ALA A 21 7.97 -4.45 26.53
CA ALA A 21 8.92 -4.97 27.50
C ALA A 21 8.52 -6.37 27.98
N PHE A 22 7.20 -6.59 28.18
CA PHE A 22 6.69 -7.91 28.58
C PHE A 22 6.87 -8.94 27.46
N ILE A 23 6.52 -8.57 26.22
CA ILE A 23 6.71 -9.45 25.04
C ILE A 23 8.20 -9.73 24.85
N LEU A 24 9.04 -8.70 24.91
CA LEU A 24 10.48 -8.86 24.74
C LEU A 24 11.08 -9.77 25.83
N GLY A 25 10.67 -9.59 27.08
CA GLY A 25 11.11 -10.44 28.17
C GLY A 25 10.69 -11.89 28.01
N THR A 26 9.47 -12.12 27.50
CA THR A 26 8.98 -13.47 27.21
C THR A 26 9.75 -14.09 26.04
N VAL A 27 9.95 -13.32 24.95
CA VAL A 27 10.73 -13.76 23.77
C VAL A 27 12.18 -14.08 24.18
N LEU A 28 12.80 -13.23 24.99
CA LEU A 28 14.16 -13.47 25.46
C LEU A 28 14.24 -14.74 26.33
N SER A 29 13.23 -14.99 27.16
CA SER A 29 13.19 -16.22 27.98
C SER A 29 13.01 -17.47 27.10
N LEU A 30 12.16 -17.39 26.08
CA LEU A 30 11.99 -18.45 25.09
C LEU A 30 13.26 -18.67 24.27
N LEU A 31 13.92 -17.59 23.87
CA LEU A 31 15.19 -17.64 23.16
C LEU A 31 16.28 -18.29 24.03
N GLN A 32 16.34 -17.91 25.32
CA GLN A 32 17.28 -18.51 26.26
C GLN A 32 17.03 -20.00 26.41
N VAL A 33 15.77 -20.41 26.59
CA VAL A 33 15.40 -21.83 26.65
C VAL A 33 15.76 -22.57 25.36
N SER A 34 15.57 -21.92 24.20
CA SER A 34 15.95 -22.50 22.90
C SER A 34 17.47 -22.66 22.76
N ILE A 35 18.24 -21.69 23.24
CA ILE A 35 19.71 -21.77 23.25
C ILE A 35 20.16 -22.87 24.22
N ASP A 36 19.55 -22.92 25.42
CA ASP A 36 19.84 -23.94 26.42
C ASP A 36 19.51 -25.35 25.87
N TYR A 37 18.40 -25.46 25.12
CA TYR A 37 18.06 -26.70 24.42
C TYR A 37 19.13 -27.12 23.40
N ALA A 38 19.56 -26.21 22.52
CA ALA A 38 20.57 -26.48 21.52
C ALA A 38 21.92 -26.84 22.16
N ASN A 39 22.25 -26.17 23.25
CA ASN A 39 23.48 -26.45 24.01
C ASN A 39 23.43 -27.81 24.71
N GLU A 40 22.28 -28.17 25.27
CA GLU A 40 22.09 -29.46 25.92
C GLU A 40 22.14 -30.61 24.92
N ASP A 41 21.43 -30.43 23.79
CA ASP A 41 21.47 -31.42 22.71
C ASP A 41 22.89 -31.65 22.17
N ALA A 42 23.64 -30.54 21.98
CA ALA A 42 25.04 -30.61 21.60
C ALA A 42 25.93 -31.21 22.72
N SER A 43 25.56 -31.01 23.99
CA SER A 43 26.28 -31.55 25.13
C SER A 43 26.15 -33.04 25.23
N ILE A 44 24.96 -33.60 25.00
CA ILE A 44 24.72 -35.05 24.95
C ILE A 44 25.72 -35.72 24.02
N ASN A 45 25.79 -35.21 22.79
CA ASN A 45 26.67 -35.82 21.78
C ASN A 45 28.14 -35.67 22.17
N ARG A 46 28.56 -34.50 22.67
CA ARG A 46 29.97 -34.28 23.08
C ARG A 46 30.39 -35.15 24.25
N GLU A 47 29.51 -35.26 25.28
CA GLU A 47 29.81 -36.02 26.47
C GLU A 47 29.93 -37.53 26.15
N ILE A 48 29.01 -38.06 25.36
CA ILE A 48 29.01 -39.45 25.00
C ILE A 48 30.18 -39.78 24.03
N HIS A 49 30.43 -38.86 23.08
CA HIS A 49 31.61 -39.06 22.21
C HIS A 49 32.91 -38.98 22.98
N ALA A 50 33.02 -38.11 24.00
CA ALA A 50 34.20 -38.09 24.85
C ALA A 50 34.37 -39.37 25.64
N LEU A 51 33.27 -39.94 26.18
CA LEU A 51 33.30 -41.24 26.83
C LEU A 51 33.72 -42.38 25.91
N LEU A 52 33.17 -42.37 24.69
CA LEU A 52 33.56 -43.34 23.65
C LEU A 52 35.04 -43.24 23.30
N GLU A 53 35.53 -42.01 23.10
CA GLU A 53 36.93 -41.76 22.76
C GLU A 53 37.89 -42.19 23.90
N ILE A 54 37.57 -41.87 25.13
CA ILE A 54 38.35 -42.33 26.29
C ILE A 54 38.34 -43.86 26.37
N SER A 55 37.21 -44.46 26.04
CA SER A 55 37.03 -45.91 26.10
C SER A 55 37.59 -46.66 24.89
N ARG A 56 37.93 -45.91 23.82
CA ARG A 56 38.44 -46.48 22.57
C ARG A 56 39.63 -47.40 22.80
N THR A 57 40.65 -46.88 23.42
CA THR A 57 41.91 -47.64 23.64
C THR A 57 41.71 -48.91 24.46
N PRO A 58 41.07 -48.86 25.66
CA PRO A 58 40.80 -50.06 26.42
C PRO A 58 39.87 -51.03 25.69
N ALA A 59 38.79 -50.53 25.05
CA ALA A 59 37.84 -51.34 24.29
C ALA A 59 38.52 -52.06 23.09
N THR A 60 39.37 -51.32 22.35
CA THR A 60 40.14 -51.90 21.25
C THR A 60 41.07 -53.01 21.71
N ARG A 61 41.72 -52.83 22.85
CA ARG A 61 42.60 -53.84 23.41
C ARG A 61 41.82 -55.06 23.90
N ILE A 62 40.68 -54.87 24.48
CA ILE A 62 39.76 -55.93 24.90
C ILE A 62 39.22 -56.71 23.70
N ALA A 63 38.79 -56.04 22.66
CA ALA A 63 38.30 -56.67 21.44
C ALA A 63 39.38 -57.42 20.71
N TYR A 64 40.63 -56.92 20.71
CA TYR A 64 41.76 -57.60 20.13
C TYR A 64 42.10 -58.93 20.85
N ASN A 65 42.02 -58.91 22.22
CA ASN A 65 42.32 -60.09 23.02
C ASN A 65 41.11 -61.03 23.23
N ILE A 66 39.92 -60.60 22.81
CA ILE A 66 38.65 -61.34 22.98
C ILE A 66 38.41 -61.63 24.49
N ASP A 67 38.75 -60.64 25.34
CA ASP A 67 38.70 -60.82 26.79
C ASP A 67 37.32 -60.38 27.31
N ALA A 68 36.47 -61.36 27.57
CA ALA A 68 35.09 -61.13 28.01
C ALA A 68 35.00 -60.61 29.46
N GLU A 69 35.99 -60.90 30.32
CA GLU A 69 35.99 -60.47 31.72
C GLU A 69 36.33 -58.97 31.80
N LEU A 70 37.38 -58.54 31.14
CA LEU A 70 37.71 -57.12 30.98
C LEU A 70 36.68 -56.35 30.18
N ALA A 71 36.03 -56.99 29.16
CA ALA A 71 34.91 -56.41 28.44
C ALA A 71 33.76 -56.07 29.40
N HIS A 72 33.47 -57.03 30.26
CA HIS A 72 32.40 -56.83 31.25
C HIS A 72 32.72 -55.72 32.28
N GLU A 73 33.96 -55.67 32.76
CA GLU A 73 34.39 -54.56 33.65
C GLU A 73 34.32 -53.21 32.99
N LEU A 74 34.78 -53.10 31.73
CA LEU A 74 34.70 -51.83 31.00
C LEU A 74 33.27 -51.41 30.78
N VAL A 75 32.39 -52.32 30.34
CA VAL A 75 30.99 -52.05 30.14
C VAL A 75 30.28 -51.65 31.44
N LEU A 76 30.58 -52.33 32.57
CA LEU A 76 30.11 -51.90 33.87
C LEU A 76 30.63 -50.53 34.28
N GLY A 77 31.90 -50.23 33.97
CA GLY A 77 32.47 -48.91 34.18
C GLY A 77 31.76 -47.81 33.42
N LEU A 78 31.37 -48.07 32.19
CA LEU A 78 30.62 -47.16 31.33
C LEU A 78 29.20 -46.90 31.87
N LEU A 79 28.56 -47.94 32.40
CA LEU A 79 27.25 -47.82 33.02
C LEU A 79 27.27 -47.02 34.35
N ASN A 80 28.41 -46.63 34.88
CA ASN A 80 28.47 -45.67 36.00
C ASN A 80 27.94 -44.27 35.57
N SER A 81 27.99 -43.94 34.25
CA SER A 81 27.26 -42.77 33.74
C SER A 81 25.76 -43.03 33.82
N PRO A 82 25.02 -42.14 34.50
CA PRO A 82 23.58 -42.33 34.70
C PRO A 82 22.79 -42.31 33.37
N ALA A 83 23.36 -41.75 32.34
CA ALA A 83 22.74 -41.63 31.01
C ALA A 83 22.86 -42.90 30.18
N ILE A 84 23.82 -43.76 30.47
CA ILE A 84 24.02 -44.99 29.67
C ILE A 84 23.10 -46.10 30.23
N VAL A 85 22.21 -46.57 29.35
CA VAL A 85 21.26 -47.62 29.68
C VAL A 85 21.78 -48.99 29.23
N ARG A 86 22.49 -49.03 28.12
CA ARG A 86 23.11 -50.25 27.63
C ARG A 86 24.49 -49.93 27.10
N ALA A 87 25.42 -50.74 27.46
CA ALA A 87 26.73 -50.72 26.88
C ALA A 87 27.08 -52.14 26.40
N GLU A 88 27.64 -52.25 25.22
CA GLU A 88 27.93 -53.51 24.59
C GLU A 88 29.23 -53.42 23.79
N ILE A 89 30.07 -54.42 23.92
CA ILE A 89 31.24 -54.56 23.08
C ILE A 89 31.01 -55.80 22.18
N LEU A 90 31.05 -55.56 20.90
CA LEU A 90 30.92 -56.59 19.86
C LEU A 90 32.30 -56.86 19.29
N ASP A 91 32.56 -58.11 18.94
CA ASP A 91 33.73 -58.51 18.20
C ASP A 91 33.57 -58.24 16.68
N ASN A 92 34.57 -58.61 15.91
CA ASN A 92 34.55 -58.44 14.45
C ASN A 92 33.55 -59.36 13.72
N SER A 93 33.00 -60.35 14.39
CA SER A 93 31.93 -61.22 13.86
C SER A 93 30.53 -60.71 14.21
N GLY A 94 30.44 -59.65 15.03
CA GLY A 94 29.20 -59.13 15.57
C GLY A 94 28.69 -59.87 16.82
N ALA A 95 29.50 -60.83 17.38
CA ALA A 95 29.14 -61.48 18.63
C ALA A 95 29.44 -60.57 19.83
N SER A 96 28.56 -60.57 20.81
CA SER A 96 28.72 -59.72 22.00
C SER A 96 29.74 -60.35 22.97
N LEU A 97 30.83 -59.64 23.18
CA LEU A 97 31.82 -59.96 24.21
C LEU A 97 31.31 -59.66 25.60
N ALA A 98 30.66 -58.55 25.78
CA ALA A 98 29.98 -58.20 27.00
C ALA A 98 28.80 -57.24 26.68
N SER A 99 27.69 -57.42 27.33
CA SER A 99 26.54 -56.52 27.24
C SER A 99 25.91 -56.40 28.62
N VAL A 100 25.74 -55.19 29.05
CA VAL A 100 25.08 -54.91 30.34
C VAL A 100 24.01 -53.86 30.07
N ASN A 101 22.89 -54.07 30.74
CA ASN A 101 21.73 -53.19 30.58
C ASN A 101 21.27 -52.74 31.99
N ARG A 102 20.85 -51.47 32.06
CA ARG A 102 20.29 -50.88 33.25
C ARG A 102 18.79 -50.54 32.98
N PRO A 103 17.92 -50.76 33.97
CA PRO A 103 16.54 -50.33 33.85
C PRO A 103 16.45 -48.79 33.70
N ARG A 104 15.56 -48.34 32.87
CA ARG A 104 15.32 -46.91 32.63
C ARG A 104 14.65 -46.28 33.82
N GLN A 105 14.91 -44.99 34.00
CA GLN A 105 14.21 -44.20 35.01
C GLN A 105 12.83 -43.79 34.46
N ASP A 106 11.77 -44.09 35.20
CA ASP A 106 10.42 -43.64 34.84
C ASP A 106 10.07 -42.33 35.56
N SER A 107 9.45 -41.42 34.83
CA SER A 107 9.11 -40.10 35.38
C SER A 107 7.95 -39.48 34.60
N ARG A 108 7.16 -38.65 35.27
CA ARG A 108 6.10 -37.87 34.66
C ARG A 108 6.58 -36.91 33.57
N TYR A 109 7.83 -36.50 33.64
CA TYR A 109 8.42 -35.56 32.68
C TYR A 109 9.07 -36.26 31.49
N ARG A 110 9.08 -37.59 31.47
CA ARG A 110 9.72 -38.37 30.43
C ARG A 110 9.09 -38.08 29.05
N LEU A 111 7.77 -37.97 28.99
CA LEU A 111 7.05 -37.69 27.74
C LEU A 111 7.52 -36.40 27.06
N VAL A 112 7.78 -35.35 27.84
CA VAL A 112 8.26 -34.06 27.33
C VAL A 112 9.74 -34.12 26.98
N SER A 113 10.52 -34.81 27.80
CA SER A 113 11.95 -35.00 27.54
C SER A 113 12.19 -35.82 26.26
N ASP A 114 11.45 -36.94 26.11
CA ASP A 114 11.55 -37.81 24.94
C ASP A 114 11.06 -37.14 23.64
N PHE A 115 10.09 -36.23 23.75
CA PHE A 115 9.66 -35.39 22.62
C PHE A 115 10.77 -34.42 22.18
N LEU A 116 11.52 -33.83 23.12
CA LEU A 116 12.57 -32.84 22.83
C LEU A 116 13.89 -33.48 22.37
N PHE A 117 14.33 -34.52 23.05
CA PHE A 117 15.67 -35.10 22.85
C PHE A 117 15.65 -36.47 22.21
N GLY A 118 14.46 -37.05 21.96
CA GLY A 118 14.29 -38.45 21.62
C GLY A 118 14.25 -39.30 22.87
N SER A 119 13.81 -40.55 22.77
CA SER A 119 13.78 -41.47 23.93
C SER A 119 15.16 -42.10 24.18
N GLU A 120 15.91 -42.31 23.13
CA GLU A 120 17.20 -42.96 23.14
C GLU A 120 18.04 -42.49 21.98
N ARG A 121 19.37 -42.53 22.21
CA ARG A 121 20.35 -42.34 21.15
C ARG A 121 21.35 -43.48 21.19
N GLN A 122 21.62 -44.03 20.04
CA GLN A 122 22.64 -45.03 19.88
C GLN A 122 23.93 -44.40 19.37
N PHE A 123 25.01 -44.75 20.00
CA PHE A 123 26.34 -44.31 19.63
C PHE A 123 27.19 -45.56 19.38
N GLU A 124 27.88 -45.58 18.27
CA GLU A 124 28.71 -46.70 17.88
C GLU A 124 30.14 -46.19 17.61
N LEU A 125 31.08 -46.86 18.12
CA LEU A 125 32.48 -46.61 17.88
C LEU A 125 33.14 -47.86 17.33
N GLN A 126 33.65 -47.77 16.13
CA GLN A 126 34.44 -48.85 15.56
C GLN A 126 35.81 -48.97 16.25
N LEU A 127 36.12 -50.14 16.68
CA LEU A 127 37.39 -50.46 17.35
C LEU A 127 38.41 -50.90 16.29
N LEU A 128 39.32 -49.98 15.99
CA LEU A 128 40.34 -50.15 14.95
C LEU A 128 41.71 -50.30 15.61
N THR A 129 42.59 -51.10 15.04
CA THR A 129 43.95 -51.17 15.54
C THR A 129 44.84 -50.10 14.89
N ASP A 130 45.79 -49.58 15.64
CA ASP A 130 46.76 -48.58 15.16
C ASP A 130 47.63 -49.08 14.02
N HIS A 131 47.77 -50.43 13.87
CA HIS A 131 48.64 -51.03 12.87
C HIS A 131 47.94 -51.48 11.59
N ALA A 132 46.60 -51.54 11.57
CA ALA A 132 45.78 -51.89 10.40
C ALA A 132 44.43 -51.15 10.48
N PRO A 133 44.38 -49.87 10.12
CA PRO A 133 43.17 -49.05 10.30
C PRO A 133 41.99 -49.44 9.39
N GLN A 134 42.15 -50.45 8.54
CA GLN A 134 41.08 -50.95 7.70
C GLN A 134 40.38 -52.21 8.24
N GLU A 135 40.89 -52.84 9.28
CA GLU A 135 40.26 -54.01 9.92
C GLU A 135 39.62 -53.61 11.23
N ALA A 136 38.28 -53.64 11.27
CA ALA A 136 37.57 -53.42 12.50
C ALA A 136 37.64 -54.65 13.41
N LEU A 137 38.20 -54.49 14.57
CA LEU A 137 38.30 -55.52 15.60
C LEU A 137 36.98 -55.78 16.33
N GLY A 138 36.05 -54.84 16.21
CA GLY A 138 34.76 -54.91 16.84
C GLY A 138 34.10 -53.56 16.91
N GLN A 139 33.07 -53.44 17.69
CA GLN A 139 32.34 -52.21 17.91
C GLN A 139 32.01 -52.05 19.37
N LEU A 140 32.19 -50.84 19.87
CA LEU A 140 31.62 -50.41 21.14
C LEU A 140 30.31 -49.67 20.89
N ARG A 141 29.22 -50.22 21.39
CA ARG A 141 27.88 -49.64 21.23
C ARG A 141 27.36 -49.18 22.57
N LEU A 142 26.90 -47.96 22.61
CA LEU A 142 26.24 -47.38 23.80
C LEU A 142 24.80 -46.94 23.43
N GLU A 143 23.85 -47.35 24.24
CA GLU A 143 22.51 -46.80 24.23
C GLU A 143 22.37 -45.83 25.40
N VAL A 144 21.98 -44.65 25.07
CA VAL A 144 21.90 -43.54 25.98
C VAL A 144 20.45 -43.12 26.19
N ASP A 145 19.99 -43.15 27.41
CA ASP A 145 18.70 -42.59 27.83
C ASP A 145 18.84 -41.05 27.92
N THR A 146 18.32 -40.38 26.94
CA THR A 146 18.36 -38.91 26.91
C THR A 146 17.62 -38.25 28.03
N PHE A 147 16.77 -38.99 28.77
CA PHE A 147 16.02 -38.45 29.90
C PHE A 147 16.92 -37.95 31.00
N ALA A 148 18.07 -38.52 31.24
CA ALA A 148 19.04 -38.07 32.25
C ALA A 148 19.43 -36.59 32.01
N PHE A 149 19.68 -36.22 30.74
CA PHE A 149 19.99 -34.86 30.32
C PHE A 149 18.72 -34.03 30.24
N GLY A 150 17.67 -34.56 29.60
CA GLY A 150 16.42 -33.86 29.41
C GLY A 150 15.73 -33.46 30.72
N SER A 151 15.86 -34.28 31.77
CA SER A 151 15.30 -33.94 33.12
C SER A 151 15.99 -32.71 33.72
N HIS A 152 17.33 -32.61 33.58
CA HIS A 152 18.09 -31.44 34.01
C HIS A 152 17.75 -30.20 33.19
N PHE A 153 17.58 -30.37 31.86
CA PHE A 153 17.15 -29.30 31.01
C PHE A 153 15.75 -28.81 31.36
N LEU A 154 14.77 -29.72 31.54
CA LEU A 154 13.40 -29.34 31.88
C LEU A 154 13.31 -28.58 33.20
N GLY A 155 14.07 -29.02 34.22
CA GLY A 155 14.15 -28.32 35.50
C GLY A 155 14.70 -26.87 35.31
N ARG A 156 15.77 -26.73 34.57
CA ARG A 156 16.37 -25.42 34.26
C ARG A 156 15.43 -24.57 33.39
N ALA A 157 14.82 -25.15 32.34
CA ALA A 157 13.90 -24.46 31.46
C ALA A 157 12.69 -23.91 32.21
N LEU A 158 12.09 -24.73 33.11
CA LEU A 158 10.97 -24.28 33.96
C LEU A 158 11.37 -23.13 34.86
N LEU A 159 12.55 -23.22 35.50
CA LEU A 159 13.09 -22.16 36.37
C LEU A 159 13.37 -20.89 35.55
N THR A 160 13.99 -21.02 34.39
CA THR A 160 14.29 -19.92 33.48
C THR A 160 13.00 -19.21 33.03
N MET A 161 11.97 -19.97 32.66
CA MET A 161 10.67 -19.41 32.29
C MET A 161 9.99 -18.71 33.49
N ALA A 162 9.96 -19.35 34.65
CA ALA A 162 9.34 -18.77 35.83
C ALA A 162 10.05 -17.48 36.28
N THR A 163 11.37 -17.52 36.38
CA THR A 163 12.18 -16.35 36.76
C THR A 163 12.12 -15.27 35.68
N GLY A 164 12.09 -15.65 34.38
CA GLY A 164 11.93 -14.75 33.28
C GLY A 164 10.57 -14.03 33.31
N PHE A 165 9.51 -14.74 33.63
CA PHE A 165 8.17 -14.17 33.78
C PHE A 165 8.10 -13.16 34.93
N VAL A 166 8.58 -13.55 36.11
CA VAL A 166 8.60 -12.64 37.27
C VAL A 166 9.46 -11.41 37.02
N ARG A 167 10.65 -11.60 36.41
CA ARG A 167 11.54 -10.49 36.04
C ARG A 167 10.89 -9.57 35.01
N SER A 168 10.22 -10.15 34.00
CA SER A 168 9.53 -9.38 32.99
C SER A 168 8.39 -8.54 33.57
N LEU A 169 7.61 -9.13 34.48
CA LEU A 169 6.52 -8.43 35.19
C LEU A 169 7.03 -7.29 36.07
N LEU A 170 8.09 -7.57 36.82
CA LEU A 170 8.75 -6.57 37.69
C LEU A 170 9.36 -5.43 36.89
N LEU A 171 10.06 -5.79 35.79
CA LEU A 171 10.65 -4.81 34.89
C LEU A 171 9.55 -3.94 34.23
N SER A 172 8.45 -4.56 33.82
CA SER A 172 7.30 -3.84 33.24
C SER A 172 6.70 -2.84 34.23
N LEU A 173 6.57 -3.24 35.52
CA LEU A 173 6.06 -2.37 36.58
C LEU A 173 7.02 -1.22 36.89
N ILE A 174 8.31 -1.53 37.00
CA ILE A 174 9.35 -0.52 37.24
C ILE A 174 9.39 0.48 36.07
N LEU A 175 9.36 -0.02 34.82
CA LEU A 175 9.35 0.83 33.64
C LEU A 175 8.11 1.75 33.59
N LEU A 176 6.95 1.25 33.99
CA LEU A 176 5.72 2.04 34.03
C LEU A 176 5.83 3.20 35.03
N VAL A 177 6.30 2.92 36.22
CA VAL A 177 6.50 3.94 37.27
C VAL A 177 7.58 4.94 36.84
N LEU A 178 8.69 4.41 36.35
CA LEU A 178 9.82 5.22 35.89
C LEU A 178 9.43 6.13 34.71
N PHE A 179 8.72 5.59 33.76
CA PHE A 179 8.23 6.35 32.61
C PHE A 179 7.24 7.46 33.00
N TYR A 180 6.40 7.17 34.03
CA TYR A 180 5.47 8.19 34.51
C TYR A 180 6.22 9.37 35.16
N PHE A 181 7.19 9.08 36.03
CA PHE A 181 7.89 10.14 36.72
C PHE A 181 8.97 10.81 35.88
N MET A 182 9.72 10.04 35.09
CA MET A 182 10.82 10.57 34.27
C MET A 182 10.38 11.25 33.01
N LEU A 183 9.30 10.78 32.35
CA LEU A 183 8.94 11.32 31.06
C LEU A 183 7.57 12.00 31.05
N THR A 184 6.55 11.34 31.60
CA THR A 184 5.17 11.81 31.43
C THR A 184 4.92 13.11 32.17
N LYS A 185 5.25 13.14 33.43
CA LYS A 185 4.99 14.30 34.31
C LYS A 185 5.79 15.53 33.88
N PRO A 186 7.10 15.41 33.61
CA PRO A 186 7.90 16.56 33.13
C PRO A 186 7.46 17.04 31.75
N LEU A 187 7.20 16.11 30.81
CA LEU A 187 6.80 16.48 29.45
C LEU A 187 5.48 17.25 29.44
N VAL A 188 4.49 16.84 30.26
CA VAL A 188 3.22 17.54 30.38
C VAL A 188 3.41 18.95 30.97
N SER A 189 4.35 19.11 31.88
CA SER A 189 4.67 20.43 32.43
C SER A 189 5.29 21.36 31.39
N VAL A 190 6.20 20.84 30.55
CA VAL A 190 6.80 21.61 29.44
C VAL A 190 5.76 21.98 28.39
N ILE A 191 4.90 21.02 27.99
CA ILE A 191 3.83 21.29 27.01
C ILE A 191 2.88 22.38 27.54
N ARG A 192 2.53 22.35 28.83
CA ARG A 192 1.69 23.37 29.44
C ARG A 192 2.38 24.72 29.41
N ALA A 193 3.67 24.77 29.78
CA ALA A 193 4.46 25.99 29.78
C ALA A 193 4.64 26.58 28.36
N ILE A 194 4.64 25.74 27.30
CA ILE A 194 4.66 26.17 25.90
C ILE A 194 3.28 26.70 25.49
N SER A 195 2.20 26.00 25.90
CA SER A 195 0.83 26.34 25.47
C SER A 195 0.26 27.61 26.14
N GLU A 196 0.79 27.98 27.28
CA GLU A 196 0.34 29.19 28.04
C GLU A 196 1.07 30.48 27.61
N ARG A 197 1.97 30.39 26.61
CA ARG A 197 2.76 31.54 26.16
C ARG A 197 2.10 32.36 25.10
N ASP A 198 2.38 33.64 25.17
CA ASP A 198 1.97 34.62 24.17
C ASP A 198 2.76 34.46 22.87
N PRO A 199 2.11 34.12 21.75
CA PRO A 199 2.79 33.91 20.45
C PRO A 199 3.46 35.18 19.90
N SER A 200 3.13 36.37 20.44
CA SER A 200 3.62 37.65 19.93
C SER A 200 5.00 38.07 20.50
N ALA A 201 5.52 37.37 21.52
CA ALA A 201 6.80 37.72 22.14
C ALA A 201 7.66 36.50 22.53
N PRO A 202 8.13 35.70 21.55
CA PRO A 202 8.79 34.41 21.81
C PRO A 202 10.09 34.46 22.60
N GLY A 203 10.73 35.62 22.73
CA GLY A 203 12.06 35.78 23.36
C GLY A 203 12.08 36.32 24.79
N ARG A 204 10.92 36.69 25.37
CA ARG A 204 10.91 37.42 26.66
C ARG A 204 11.13 36.61 27.93
N GLN A 205 10.91 35.31 27.90
CA GLN A 205 11.14 34.45 29.09
C GLN A 205 11.66 33.09 28.64
N LYS A 206 12.73 32.59 29.24
CA LYS A 206 13.19 31.24 29.05
C LYS A 206 12.20 30.23 29.66
N LEU A 207 11.97 29.11 28.99
CA LEU A 207 11.28 27.97 29.57
C LEU A 207 12.11 27.45 30.74
N GLN A 208 11.48 27.27 31.90
CA GLN A 208 12.14 26.64 33.03
C GLN A 208 12.13 25.12 32.83
N CYS A 209 13.29 24.51 33.00
CA CYS A 209 13.41 23.07 32.99
C CYS A 209 12.71 22.47 34.22
N PRO A 210 11.94 21.40 34.06
CA PRO A 210 11.43 20.68 35.22
C PRO A 210 12.58 20.21 36.12
N PRO A 211 12.45 20.31 37.43
CA PRO A 211 13.54 19.94 38.35
C PRO A 211 13.93 18.48 38.19
N GLY A 212 15.24 18.21 38.08
CA GLY A 212 15.81 16.90 37.87
C GLY A 212 15.97 16.47 36.43
N HIS A 213 15.59 17.33 35.49
CA HIS A 213 15.69 17.06 34.04
C HIS A 213 16.61 18.06 33.31
N GLU A 214 17.53 18.69 34.04
CA GLU A 214 18.43 19.70 33.48
C GLU A 214 19.48 19.11 32.54
N GLN A 215 19.77 17.81 32.62
CA GLN A 215 20.84 17.15 31.87
C GLN A 215 20.35 15.99 30.98
N ASP A 216 19.06 15.85 30.79
CA ASP A 216 18.47 14.82 29.91
C ASP A 216 17.78 15.41 28.68
N GLU A 217 17.12 14.56 27.90
CA GLU A 217 16.44 14.92 26.65
C GLU A 217 15.33 15.97 26.87
N ILE A 218 14.71 15.99 28.05
CA ILE A 218 13.71 17.00 28.42
C ILE A 218 14.40 18.33 28.68
N GLY A 219 15.53 18.30 29.38
CA GLY A 219 16.40 19.46 29.53
C GLY A 219 16.90 19.96 28.19
N VAL A 220 17.38 19.05 27.34
CA VAL A 220 17.79 19.34 25.96
C VAL A 220 16.61 19.92 25.15
N LEU A 221 15.41 19.33 25.27
CA LEU A 221 14.22 19.84 24.59
C LEU A 221 13.89 21.27 25.03
N VAL A 222 13.96 21.53 26.34
CA VAL A 222 13.75 22.89 26.90
C VAL A 222 14.86 23.83 26.46
N GLU A 223 16.09 23.36 26.46
CA GLU A 223 17.26 24.12 26.02
C GLU A 223 17.23 24.39 24.52
N VAL A 224 16.98 23.36 23.70
CA VAL A 224 16.80 23.50 22.24
C VAL A 224 15.65 24.45 21.91
N THR A 225 14.52 24.32 22.63
CA THR A 225 13.39 25.24 22.43
C THR A 225 13.76 26.67 22.83
N ASN A 226 14.45 26.83 23.96
CA ASN A 226 14.98 28.14 24.38
C ASN A 226 16.06 28.66 23.43
N GLN A 227 16.87 27.77 22.88
CA GLN A 227 17.92 28.10 21.93
C GLN A 227 17.31 28.46 20.56
N GLN A 228 16.33 27.72 20.08
CA GLN A 228 15.61 28.10 18.85
C GLN A 228 14.96 29.48 18.97
N LEU A 229 14.36 29.76 20.12
CA LEU A 229 13.79 31.08 20.40
C LEU A 229 14.88 32.19 20.48
N SER A 230 16.07 31.84 20.98
CA SER A 230 17.24 32.72 21.00
C SER A 230 17.93 32.86 19.64
N ASP A 231 17.97 31.74 18.87
CA ASP A 231 18.67 31.72 17.59
C ASP A 231 17.91 32.47 16.48
N ILE A 232 16.58 32.51 16.58
CA ILE A 232 15.76 33.41 15.72
C ILE A 232 16.15 34.88 15.96
N ALA A 233 16.45 35.24 17.20
CA ALA A 233 16.91 36.59 17.54
C ALA A 233 18.36 36.84 17.10
N LYS A 234 19.23 35.80 17.19
CA LYS A 234 20.65 35.89 16.79
C LYS A 234 20.92 35.75 15.30
N GLN A 235 20.04 35.12 14.52
CA GLN A 235 20.22 34.98 13.06
C GLN A 235 20.21 36.32 12.34
N ILE A 236 19.52 37.31 12.89
CA ILE A 236 19.51 38.66 12.34
C ILE A 236 20.86 39.35 12.54
N ASP A 237 21.51 39.14 13.69
CA ASP A 237 22.78 39.79 14.02
C ASP A 237 23.99 39.17 13.30
N ARG A 238 23.92 37.83 13.06
CA ARG A 238 25.01 37.12 12.36
C ARG A 238 25.10 37.40 10.86
N ARG A 239 24.00 37.88 10.26
CA ARG A 239 24.00 38.20 8.81
C ARG A 239 24.86 39.42 8.51
N LEU A 240 24.98 40.36 9.42
CA LEU A 240 25.76 41.59 9.25
C LEU A 240 27.27 41.36 9.40
N THR A 241 27.68 40.38 10.20
CA THR A 241 29.11 40.08 10.45
C THR A 241 29.72 39.18 9.37
N ALA A 242 28.92 38.50 8.55
CA ALA A 242 29.44 37.59 7.52
C ALA A 242 29.93 38.30 6.26
N GLU A 243 29.39 39.49 5.97
CA GLU A 243 29.81 40.28 4.77
C GLU A 243 31.22 40.91 4.90
N GLU A 244 31.65 41.24 6.10
CA GLU A 244 32.99 41.81 6.30
C GLU A 244 34.14 40.78 6.14
N ARG A 245 33.84 39.49 6.42
CA ARG A 245 34.89 38.45 6.28
C ARG A 245 35.14 37.96 4.86
N LEU A 246 34.19 38.21 3.95
CA LEU A 246 34.32 37.72 2.56
C LEU A 246 35.43 38.45 1.80
N THR A 247 35.69 39.73 2.13
CA THR A 247 36.66 40.58 1.44
C THR A 247 38.12 40.20 1.79
N GLN A 248 38.33 39.60 2.97
CA GLN A 248 39.69 39.22 3.38
C GLN A 248 40.16 37.89 2.76
N TYR A 249 39.24 37.01 2.36
CA TYR A 249 39.58 35.71 1.77
C TYR A 249 40.02 35.75 0.31
N LEU A 250 39.73 36.84 -0.41
CA LEU A 250 40.11 36.95 -1.82
C LEU A 250 41.63 37.16 -2.04
N GLY A 251 42.35 37.71 -1.05
CA GLY A 251 43.80 37.91 -1.14
C GLY A 251 44.67 36.66 -0.89
N GLU A 252 44.07 35.67 -0.18
CA GLU A 252 44.82 34.43 0.14
C GLU A 252 44.72 33.36 -0.98
N LEU A 253 43.79 33.56 -1.94
CA LEU A 253 43.51 32.56 -2.98
C LEU A 253 44.61 32.45 -4.03
N GLU A 254 45.34 33.54 -4.29
CA GLU A 254 46.41 33.55 -5.31
C GLU A 254 47.64 32.73 -4.92
N THR A 255 47.91 32.62 -3.62
CA THR A 255 49.05 31.82 -3.11
C THR A 255 48.76 30.32 -3.11
N VAL A 256 47.49 29.94 -3.07
CA VAL A 256 47.04 28.51 -3.02
C VAL A 256 47.14 27.86 -4.40
N ILE A 257 47.01 28.62 -5.49
CA ILE A 257 46.99 28.06 -6.87
C ILE A 257 48.35 27.45 -7.26
N SER A 258 49.44 28.02 -6.80
CA SER A 258 50.79 27.51 -7.09
C SER A 258 51.13 26.17 -6.42
N THR A 259 50.57 25.96 -5.20
CA THR A 259 50.79 24.73 -4.42
C THR A 259 49.92 23.57 -4.89
N ARG A 260 48.77 23.87 -5.51
CA ARG A 260 47.79 22.89 -5.94
C ARG A 260 48.18 22.05 -7.15
N THR A 261 49.11 22.54 -7.97
CA THR A 261 49.52 21.79 -9.18
C THR A 261 50.39 20.57 -8.84
N THR A 262 51.11 20.62 -7.74
CA THR A 262 51.89 19.49 -7.21
C THR A 262 51.02 18.48 -6.44
N GLU A 263 49.93 18.95 -5.80
CA GLU A 263 48.98 18.10 -5.09
C GLU A 263 48.06 17.29 -6.03
N LEU A 264 47.83 17.83 -7.25
CA LEU A 264 46.95 17.19 -8.23
C LEU A 264 47.48 15.81 -8.69
N LYS A 265 48.80 15.63 -8.77
CA LYS A 265 49.41 14.33 -9.12
C LYS A 265 49.30 13.29 -8.00
N ALA A 266 49.35 13.73 -6.73
CA ALA A 266 49.14 12.85 -5.59
C ALA A 266 47.66 12.55 -5.36
N SER A 267 46.76 13.47 -5.76
CA SER A 267 45.31 13.32 -5.66
C SER A 267 44.74 12.26 -6.61
N ASN A 268 45.34 12.12 -7.83
CA ASN A 268 44.85 11.12 -8.79
C ASN A 268 45.09 9.68 -8.32
N ALA A 269 46.15 9.40 -7.58
CA ALA A 269 46.35 8.08 -6.98
C ALA A 269 45.37 7.80 -5.80
N ARG A 270 44.99 8.88 -5.06
CA ARG A 270 43.97 8.76 -3.99
C ARG A 270 42.55 8.63 -4.54
N LEU A 271 42.27 9.29 -5.68
CA LEU A 271 40.95 9.19 -6.36
C LEU A 271 40.60 7.78 -6.81
N THR A 272 41.63 7.01 -7.27
CA THR A 272 41.41 5.62 -7.67
C THR A 272 41.05 4.74 -6.47
N HIS A 273 41.65 4.99 -5.32
CA HIS A 273 41.33 4.26 -4.09
C HIS A 273 39.98 4.69 -3.53
N SER A 274 39.69 6.00 -3.58
CA SER A 274 38.37 6.50 -3.11
C SER A 274 37.21 6.06 -3.99
N ASN A 275 37.43 5.88 -5.31
CA ASN A 275 36.40 5.32 -6.19
C ASN A 275 36.04 3.88 -5.86
N GLN A 276 37.00 3.05 -5.45
CA GLN A 276 36.73 1.68 -5.01
C GLN A 276 35.94 1.65 -3.69
N GLU A 277 36.25 2.56 -2.77
CA GLU A 277 35.48 2.69 -1.52
C GLU A 277 34.07 3.26 -1.76
N LEU A 278 33.95 4.21 -2.72
CA LEU A 278 32.65 4.75 -3.13
C LEU A 278 31.74 3.69 -3.77
N GLU A 279 32.28 2.81 -4.62
CA GLU A 279 31.52 1.71 -5.21
C GLU A 279 31.03 0.73 -4.13
N LYS A 280 31.89 0.45 -3.15
CA LYS A 280 31.51 -0.41 -2.01
C LYS A 280 30.45 0.23 -1.12
N SER A 281 30.60 1.55 -0.88
CA SER A 281 29.61 2.32 -0.11
C SER A 281 28.28 2.44 -0.87
N ARG A 282 28.33 2.63 -2.20
CA ARG A 282 27.15 2.65 -3.07
C ARG A 282 26.40 1.32 -3.09
N SER A 283 27.16 0.23 -3.18
CA SER A 283 26.58 -1.13 -3.12
C SER A 283 25.87 -1.39 -1.77
N ASN A 284 26.51 -0.99 -0.67
CA ASN A 284 25.92 -1.10 0.66
C ASN A 284 24.68 -0.21 0.82
N ALA A 285 24.71 1.02 0.29
CA ALA A 285 23.57 1.92 0.33
C ALA A 285 22.37 1.37 -0.49
N LEU A 286 22.64 0.77 -1.65
CA LEU A 286 21.62 0.13 -2.46
C LEU A 286 21.01 -1.10 -1.75
N GLN A 287 21.82 -1.92 -1.10
CA GLN A 287 21.33 -3.05 -0.31
C GLN A 287 20.46 -2.58 0.87
N MET A 288 20.87 -1.51 1.55
CA MET A 288 20.07 -0.92 2.64
C MET A 288 18.74 -0.33 2.12
N ALA A 289 18.77 0.33 0.97
CA ALA A 289 17.54 0.86 0.34
C ALA A 289 16.59 -0.26 -0.08
N GLN A 290 17.11 -1.35 -0.66
CA GLN A 290 16.32 -2.53 -1.01
C GLN A 290 15.73 -3.23 0.21
N ALA A 291 16.52 -3.40 1.27
CA ALA A 291 16.04 -3.99 2.52
C ALA A 291 14.94 -3.12 3.16
N ARG A 292 15.09 -1.78 3.10
CA ARG A 292 14.10 -0.83 3.59
C ARG A 292 12.80 -0.89 2.78
N ALA A 293 12.90 -0.99 1.45
CA ALA A 293 11.74 -1.12 0.57
C ALA A 293 11.01 -2.45 0.80
N ALA A 294 11.73 -3.56 0.94
CA ALA A 294 11.15 -4.86 1.25
C ALA A 294 10.46 -4.87 2.62
N PHE A 295 11.07 -4.25 3.63
CA PHE A 295 10.46 -4.09 4.96
C PHE A 295 9.15 -3.28 4.89
N LEU A 296 9.17 -2.14 4.20
CA LEU A 296 7.99 -1.29 4.04
C LEU A 296 6.89 -2.01 3.24
N ALA A 297 7.24 -2.79 2.22
CA ALA A 297 6.29 -3.59 1.46
C ALA A 297 5.58 -4.65 2.34
N SER A 298 6.34 -5.37 3.18
CA SER A 298 5.78 -6.33 4.13
C SER A 298 4.89 -5.64 5.16
N MET A 299 5.38 -4.56 5.77
CA MET A 299 4.61 -3.79 6.76
C MET A 299 3.31 -3.22 6.20
N SER A 300 3.34 -2.78 4.93
CA SER A 300 2.12 -2.29 4.29
C SER A 300 1.07 -3.38 4.11
N HIS A 301 1.48 -4.57 3.72
CA HIS A 301 0.53 -5.67 3.60
C HIS A 301 -0.10 -6.00 4.96
N GLU A 302 0.72 -6.02 6.01
CA GLU A 302 0.26 -6.28 7.38
C GLU A 302 -0.64 -5.18 7.95
N ILE A 303 -0.46 -3.92 7.53
CA ILE A 303 -1.33 -2.80 7.92
C ILE A 303 -2.58 -2.73 7.03
N ARG A 304 -2.46 -3.01 5.74
CA ARG A 304 -3.57 -2.96 4.78
C ARG A 304 -4.69 -3.92 5.15
N THR A 305 -4.35 -5.16 5.52
CA THR A 305 -5.33 -6.20 5.84
C THR A 305 -6.28 -5.80 6.98
N PRO A 306 -5.81 -5.43 8.19
CA PRO A 306 -6.71 -4.99 9.26
C PRO A 306 -7.42 -3.68 8.94
N LEU A 307 -6.78 -2.76 8.22
CA LEU A 307 -7.39 -1.48 7.85
C LEU A 307 -8.51 -1.65 6.83
N SER A 308 -8.33 -2.50 5.82
CA SER A 308 -9.39 -2.84 4.85
C SER A 308 -10.57 -3.52 5.54
N GLY A 309 -10.30 -4.39 6.52
CA GLY A 309 -11.34 -4.99 7.34
C GLY A 309 -12.13 -3.96 8.16
N LEU A 310 -11.44 -3.00 8.78
CA LEU A 310 -12.04 -1.89 9.51
C LEU A 310 -12.94 -1.04 8.59
N LEU A 311 -12.44 -0.66 7.42
CA LEU A 311 -13.20 0.12 6.42
C LEU A 311 -14.42 -0.65 5.91
N GLY A 312 -14.28 -1.96 5.67
CA GLY A 312 -15.39 -2.81 5.28
C GLY A 312 -16.50 -2.88 6.34
N MET A 313 -16.12 -3.00 7.63
CA MET A 313 -17.08 -2.98 8.74
C MET A 313 -17.75 -1.61 8.88
N LEU A 314 -17.00 -0.51 8.72
CA LEU A 314 -17.54 0.84 8.73
C LEU A 314 -18.54 1.05 7.58
N ALA A 315 -18.22 0.62 6.38
CA ALA A 315 -19.11 0.71 5.22
C ALA A 315 -20.41 -0.07 5.45
N LEU A 316 -20.32 -1.31 5.95
CA LEU A 316 -21.52 -2.11 6.30
C LEU A 316 -22.37 -1.44 7.38
N THR A 317 -21.71 -0.81 8.37
CA THR A 317 -22.41 -0.12 9.47
C THR A 317 -23.07 1.17 8.98
N LEU A 318 -22.40 1.94 8.11
CA LEU A 318 -22.95 3.16 7.49
C LEU A 318 -24.25 2.91 6.72
N ASP A 319 -24.41 1.72 6.22
CA ASP A 319 -25.59 1.31 5.47
C ASP A 319 -26.73 0.76 6.35
N SER A 320 -26.49 0.58 7.65
CA SER A 320 -27.55 0.19 8.59
C SER A 320 -28.43 1.41 8.98
N PRO A 321 -29.59 1.19 9.61
CA PRO A 321 -30.39 2.30 10.11
C PRO A 321 -29.65 3.00 11.26
N LEU A 322 -29.05 4.15 10.96
CA LEU A 322 -28.29 5.00 11.88
C LEU A 322 -29.01 6.34 12.08
N ASN A 323 -28.85 6.93 13.28
CA ASN A 323 -29.21 8.33 13.46
C ASN A 323 -28.18 9.25 12.74
N ALA A 324 -28.54 10.54 12.58
CA ALA A 324 -27.72 11.49 11.84
C ALA A 324 -26.32 11.67 12.45
N GLU A 325 -26.21 11.70 13.77
CA GLU A 325 -24.96 11.84 14.51
C GLU A 325 -24.04 10.62 14.34
N GLN A 326 -24.59 9.41 14.49
CA GLN A 326 -23.87 8.16 14.27
C GLN A 326 -23.35 8.05 12.82
N ARG A 327 -24.22 8.40 11.87
CA ARG A 327 -23.84 8.40 10.46
C ARG A 327 -22.68 9.36 10.18
N GLN A 328 -22.71 10.56 10.73
CA GLN A 328 -21.64 11.55 10.60
C GLN A 328 -20.33 11.05 11.23
N GLN A 329 -20.38 10.48 12.45
CA GLN A 329 -19.19 9.95 13.14
C GLN A 329 -18.54 8.80 12.36
N LEU A 330 -19.36 7.88 11.86
CA LEU A 330 -18.89 6.73 11.08
C LEU A 330 -18.37 7.15 9.70
N SER A 331 -18.98 8.16 9.06
CA SER A 331 -18.46 8.73 7.82
C SER A 331 -17.06 9.33 8.03
N ILE A 332 -16.88 10.14 9.08
CA ILE A 332 -15.57 10.72 9.42
C ILE A 332 -14.53 9.61 9.69
N ALA A 333 -14.91 8.54 10.37
CA ALA A 333 -14.03 7.42 10.64
C ALA A 333 -13.66 6.67 9.35
N ASN A 334 -14.61 6.46 8.47
CA ASN A 334 -14.42 5.81 7.18
C ASN A 334 -13.51 6.65 6.27
N ASP A 335 -13.74 7.96 6.19
CA ASP A 335 -12.94 8.88 5.39
C ASP A 335 -11.51 8.95 5.91
N SER A 336 -11.33 8.99 7.25
CA SER A 336 -10.00 8.96 7.89
C SER A 336 -9.24 7.66 7.59
N GLY A 337 -9.93 6.52 7.61
CA GLY A 337 -9.35 5.22 7.26
C GLY A 337 -8.96 5.14 5.78
N THR A 338 -9.78 5.71 4.90
CA THR A 338 -9.49 5.77 3.45
C THR A 338 -8.25 6.63 3.18
N VAL A 339 -8.15 7.80 3.80
CA VAL A 339 -6.97 8.67 3.71
C VAL A 339 -5.70 7.97 4.22
N LEU A 340 -5.81 7.18 5.31
CA LEU A 340 -4.67 6.43 5.84
C LEU A 340 -4.20 5.34 4.86
N LEU A 341 -5.12 4.69 4.17
CA LEU A 341 -4.82 3.68 3.16
C LEU A 341 -4.17 4.30 1.92
N GLU A 342 -4.63 5.46 1.50
CA GLU A 342 -4.00 6.24 0.42
C GLU A 342 -2.58 6.66 0.80
N LEU A 343 -2.37 7.19 2.01
CA LEU A 343 -1.06 7.54 2.56
C LEU A 343 -0.09 6.36 2.53
N LEU A 344 -0.56 5.20 2.96
CA LEU A 344 0.24 3.97 3.00
C LEU A 344 0.69 3.56 1.59
N ASN A 345 -0.22 3.65 0.61
CA ASN A 345 0.09 3.35 -0.77
C ASN A 345 1.08 4.37 -1.38
N ASP A 346 0.91 5.66 -1.08
CA ASP A 346 1.81 6.72 -1.53
C ASP A 346 3.24 6.54 -1.00
N ILE A 347 3.38 6.19 0.29
CA ILE A 347 4.69 5.92 0.92
C ILE A 347 5.36 4.70 0.28
N LEU A 348 4.57 3.67 -0.04
CA LEU A 348 5.07 2.48 -0.70
C LEU A 348 5.54 2.76 -2.13
N ASP A 349 4.72 3.47 -2.90
CA ASP A 349 5.07 3.84 -4.26
C ASP A 349 6.35 4.67 -4.27
N LEU A 350 6.46 5.67 -3.37
CA LEU A 350 7.67 6.47 -3.23
C LEU A 350 8.90 5.60 -2.87
N SER A 351 8.74 4.68 -1.91
CA SER A 351 9.82 3.78 -1.50
C SER A 351 10.28 2.83 -2.60
N LYS A 352 9.34 2.33 -3.42
CA LYS A 352 9.67 1.49 -4.59
C LYS A 352 10.42 2.27 -5.66
N ILE A 353 10.05 3.54 -5.88
CA ILE A 353 10.72 4.40 -6.84
C ILE A 353 12.13 4.73 -6.35
N GLU A 354 12.30 5.14 -5.08
CA GLU A 354 13.61 5.42 -4.48
C GLU A 354 14.56 4.20 -4.51
N ALA A 355 14.01 2.99 -4.38
CA ALA A 355 14.78 1.75 -4.48
C ALA A 355 15.03 1.30 -5.94
N GLY A 356 14.52 2.01 -6.96
CA GLY A 356 14.61 1.62 -8.36
C GLY A 356 13.83 0.35 -8.70
N GLN A 357 12.83 0.00 -7.89
CA GLN A 357 12.03 -1.23 -8.03
C GLN A 357 10.69 -1.00 -8.73
N LEU A 358 10.39 0.23 -9.13
CA LEU A 358 9.17 0.50 -9.88
C LEU A 358 9.31 -0.09 -11.28
N GLN A 359 8.49 -1.08 -11.58
CA GLN A 359 8.30 -1.60 -12.94
C GLN A 359 7.15 -0.85 -13.58
N LEU A 360 7.44 -0.18 -14.70
CA LEU A 360 6.44 0.51 -15.49
C LEU A 360 5.86 -0.44 -16.54
N GLU A 361 4.54 -0.42 -16.69
CA GLU A 361 3.86 -1.15 -17.75
C GLU A 361 4.04 -0.43 -19.10
N HIS A 362 4.19 -1.22 -20.16
CA HIS A 362 4.25 -0.73 -21.54
C HIS A 362 3.10 -1.35 -22.32
N ILE A 363 1.88 -0.84 -22.10
CA ILE A 363 0.68 -1.32 -22.78
C ILE A 363 0.03 -0.20 -23.61
N PRO A 364 -0.59 -0.54 -24.75
CA PRO A 364 -1.30 0.45 -25.53
C PRO A 364 -2.62 0.84 -24.83
N PHE A 365 -2.83 2.14 -24.63
CA PHE A 365 -4.06 2.68 -24.04
C PHE A 365 -4.49 3.98 -24.74
N ASP A 366 -5.77 4.34 -24.56
CA ASP A 366 -6.34 5.60 -25.03
C ASP A 366 -6.20 6.68 -23.95
N PRO A 367 -5.32 7.68 -24.14
CA PRO A 367 -5.08 8.72 -23.16
C PRO A 367 -6.28 9.65 -22.95
N ALA A 368 -7.06 9.87 -24.02
CA ALA A 368 -8.23 10.72 -23.96
C ALA A 368 -9.35 10.07 -23.14
N LYS A 369 -9.65 8.80 -23.39
CA LYS A 369 -10.62 8.03 -22.60
C LYS A 369 -10.21 7.97 -21.12
N LEU A 370 -8.92 7.75 -20.84
CA LEU A 370 -8.39 7.73 -19.49
C LEU A 370 -8.63 9.04 -18.74
N ALA A 371 -8.40 10.18 -19.40
CA ALA A 371 -8.60 11.50 -18.86
C ALA A 371 -10.07 11.81 -18.60
N GLU A 372 -10.94 11.50 -19.56
CA GLU A 372 -12.39 11.67 -19.47
C GLU A 372 -12.97 10.85 -18.30
N GLU A 373 -12.59 9.56 -18.16
CA GLU A 373 -13.00 8.71 -17.06
C GLU A 373 -12.55 9.26 -15.71
N THR A 374 -11.27 9.69 -15.62
CA THR A 374 -10.71 10.24 -14.37
C THR A 374 -11.40 11.55 -13.98
N SER A 375 -11.66 12.43 -14.94
CA SER A 375 -12.37 13.69 -14.71
C SER A 375 -13.82 13.46 -14.28
N SER A 376 -14.51 12.50 -14.90
CA SER A 376 -15.88 12.14 -14.55
C SER A 376 -16.00 11.61 -13.13
N LEU A 377 -15.05 10.77 -12.71
CA LEU A 377 -15.00 10.25 -11.31
C LEU A 377 -14.80 11.37 -10.29
N LEU A 378 -13.88 12.29 -10.56
CA LEU A 378 -13.55 13.36 -9.63
C LEU A 378 -14.55 14.53 -9.64
N SER A 379 -15.41 14.60 -10.65
CA SER A 379 -16.43 15.67 -10.75
C SER A 379 -17.41 15.71 -9.58
N GLN A 380 -17.68 14.56 -8.95
CA GLN A 380 -18.53 14.46 -7.78
C GLN A 380 -17.93 15.15 -6.54
N SER A 381 -16.60 15.32 -6.50
CA SER A 381 -15.88 15.99 -5.42
C SER A 381 -15.76 17.51 -5.65
N ALA A 382 -16.16 18.00 -6.83
CA ALA A 382 -16.09 19.42 -7.16
C ALA A 382 -17.08 20.23 -6.31
N ALA A 383 -16.63 21.39 -5.81
CA ALA A 383 -17.50 22.33 -5.13
C ALA A 383 -18.62 22.82 -6.07
N LYS A 384 -19.74 23.27 -5.50
CA LYS A 384 -20.93 23.61 -6.28
C LYS A 384 -20.68 24.71 -7.34
N ASP A 385 -19.76 25.62 -7.04
CA ASP A 385 -19.44 26.78 -7.87
C ASP A 385 -18.16 26.60 -8.72
N VAL A 386 -17.70 25.34 -8.88
CA VAL A 386 -16.51 25.02 -9.68
C VAL A 386 -16.92 24.29 -10.96
N GLU A 387 -16.55 24.86 -12.10
CA GLU A 387 -16.68 24.23 -13.41
C GLU A 387 -15.46 23.32 -13.67
N LEU A 388 -15.68 22.02 -13.85
CA LEU A 388 -14.65 21.07 -14.28
C LEU A 388 -14.81 20.79 -15.78
N THR A 389 -13.71 20.99 -16.54
CA THR A 389 -13.66 20.76 -17.97
C THR A 389 -12.52 19.85 -18.36
N CYS A 390 -12.77 18.92 -19.29
CA CYS A 390 -11.74 18.04 -19.87
C CYS A 390 -11.55 18.41 -21.35
N LEU A 391 -10.46 19.08 -21.65
CA LEU A 391 -10.13 19.62 -22.98
C LEU A 391 -9.10 18.69 -23.65
N ILE A 392 -9.48 18.03 -24.71
CA ILE A 392 -8.65 17.07 -25.42
C ILE A 392 -8.38 17.59 -26.82
N ASP A 393 -7.13 17.73 -27.18
CA ASP A 393 -6.69 18.12 -28.50
C ASP A 393 -7.20 17.10 -29.54
N PRO A 394 -7.93 17.52 -30.59
CA PRO A 394 -8.37 16.63 -31.67
C PRO A 394 -7.22 15.88 -32.36
N GLN A 395 -6.00 16.41 -32.31
CA GLN A 395 -4.81 15.78 -32.91
C GLN A 395 -4.11 14.79 -31.94
N LEU A 396 -4.67 14.56 -30.74
CA LEU A 396 -4.09 13.62 -29.78
C LEU A 396 -4.13 12.19 -30.36
N PRO A 397 -3.03 11.43 -30.30
CA PRO A 397 -3.02 10.03 -30.72
C PRO A 397 -4.13 9.22 -30.07
N SER A 398 -4.80 8.36 -30.86
CA SER A 398 -5.88 7.51 -30.35
C SER A 398 -5.36 6.42 -29.40
N ARG A 399 -4.11 6.00 -29.55
CA ARG A 399 -3.42 5.10 -28.63
C ARG A 399 -1.96 5.49 -28.45
N VAL A 400 -1.51 5.44 -27.21
CA VAL A 400 -0.10 5.60 -26.81
C VAL A 400 0.37 4.39 -26.04
N LEU A 401 1.68 4.14 -26.06
CA LEU A 401 2.31 3.05 -25.31
C LEU A 401 2.84 3.57 -23.98
N GLY A 402 2.41 2.98 -22.88
CA GLY A 402 2.85 3.39 -21.56
C GLY A 402 2.10 2.70 -20.42
N ASP A 403 2.13 3.30 -19.24
CA ASP A 403 1.46 2.80 -18.04
C ASP A 403 0.19 3.63 -17.74
N PRO A 404 -1.00 3.13 -18.07
CA PRO A 404 -2.25 3.85 -17.84
C PRO A 404 -2.54 4.05 -16.35
N THR A 405 -2.06 3.15 -15.48
CA THR A 405 -2.28 3.24 -14.04
C THR A 405 -1.51 4.44 -13.46
N ARG A 406 -0.27 4.62 -13.87
CA ARG A 406 0.55 5.75 -13.44
C ARG A 406 0.12 7.07 -14.06
N VAL A 407 -0.29 7.06 -15.33
CA VAL A 407 -0.87 8.25 -15.97
C VAL A 407 -2.17 8.65 -15.27
N ARG A 408 -3.05 7.71 -14.92
CA ARG A 408 -4.27 7.96 -14.12
C ARG A 408 -3.91 8.55 -12.74
N GLN A 409 -2.89 8.04 -12.09
CA GLN A 409 -2.41 8.52 -10.78
C GLN A 409 -1.92 9.98 -10.86
N ILE A 410 -1.16 10.31 -11.90
CA ILE A 410 -0.71 11.70 -12.18
C ILE A 410 -1.93 12.62 -12.36
N ILE A 411 -2.85 12.25 -13.25
CA ILE A 411 -4.05 13.05 -13.54
C ILE A 411 -4.89 13.24 -12.26
N SER A 412 -5.16 12.16 -11.53
CA SER A 412 -6.00 12.22 -10.34
C SER A 412 -5.39 13.06 -9.23
N ASN A 413 -4.08 12.98 -9.01
CA ASN A 413 -3.38 13.80 -8.01
C ASN A 413 -3.42 15.29 -8.37
N LEU A 414 -3.15 15.63 -9.61
CA LEU A 414 -3.17 17.02 -10.04
C LEU A 414 -4.60 17.59 -10.02
N LEU A 415 -5.55 16.82 -10.52
CA LEU A 415 -6.95 17.25 -10.62
C LEU A 415 -7.63 17.36 -9.24
N SER A 416 -7.38 16.40 -8.34
CA SER A 416 -7.90 16.46 -6.96
C SER A 416 -7.34 17.66 -6.19
N ASN A 417 -6.06 17.99 -6.38
CA ASN A 417 -5.48 19.20 -5.81
C ASN A 417 -6.13 20.47 -6.38
N ALA A 418 -6.32 20.56 -7.68
CA ALA A 418 -6.98 21.71 -8.33
C ALA A 418 -8.40 21.91 -7.81
N LEU A 419 -9.21 20.84 -7.71
CA LEU A 419 -10.57 20.86 -7.18
C LEU A 419 -10.60 21.25 -5.68
N LYS A 420 -9.64 20.79 -4.92
CA LYS A 420 -9.52 21.08 -3.49
C LYS A 420 -9.21 22.54 -3.19
N PHE A 421 -8.37 23.19 -4.02
CA PHE A 421 -7.93 24.56 -3.79
C PHE A 421 -8.70 25.60 -4.61
N THR A 422 -9.71 25.17 -5.36
CA THR A 422 -10.62 26.06 -6.11
C THR A 422 -12.00 26.03 -5.45
N HIS A 423 -12.46 27.15 -4.92
CA HIS A 423 -13.78 27.25 -4.25
C HIS A 423 -14.87 27.70 -5.20
N SER A 424 -14.51 28.54 -6.15
CA SER A 424 -15.34 29.05 -7.21
C SER A 424 -14.49 29.33 -8.45
N GLY A 425 -15.08 29.20 -9.63
CA GLY A 425 -14.39 29.38 -10.88
C GLY A 425 -14.26 28.08 -11.68
N ARG A 426 -13.09 27.81 -12.25
CA ARG A 426 -12.95 26.65 -13.14
C ARG A 426 -11.65 25.86 -12.90
N VAL A 427 -11.73 24.60 -13.23
CA VAL A 427 -10.60 23.67 -13.30
C VAL A 427 -10.61 22.99 -14.66
N ASP A 428 -9.52 23.13 -15.41
CA ASP A 428 -9.36 22.56 -16.74
C ASP A 428 -8.30 21.47 -16.73
N LEU A 429 -8.66 20.28 -17.17
CA LEU A 429 -7.73 19.25 -17.58
C LEU A 429 -7.52 19.34 -19.09
N ARG A 430 -6.29 19.58 -19.54
CA ARG A 430 -5.93 19.68 -20.96
C ARG A 430 -4.97 18.58 -21.33
N LEU A 431 -5.31 17.82 -22.37
CA LEU A 431 -4.43 16.87 -23.01
C LEU A 431 -4.08 17.34 -24.41
N SER A 432 -2.80 17.38 -24.70
CA SER A 432 -2.31 17.74 -26.03
C SER A 432 -1.09 16.91 -26.40
N ASN A 433 -0.82 16.84 -27.68
CA ASN A 433 0.42 16.28 -28.20
C ASN A 433 1.54 17.34 -28.09
N SER A 434 2.73 16.92 -27.72
CA SER A 434 3.93 17.74 -27.57
C SER A 434 5.08 17.08 -28.34
N PRO A 435 6.09 17.81 -28.79
CA PRO A 435 7.28 17.23 -29.39
C PRO A 435 7.98 16.18 -28.53
N SER A 436 7.79 16.27 -27.21
CA SER A 436 8.30 15.32 -26.22
C SER A 436 7.35 14.16 -25.91
N GLY A 437 6.13 14.11 -26.47
CA GLY A 437 5.11 13.07 -26.22
C GLY A 437 3.80 13.64 -25.71
N LEU A 438 3.14 12.95 -24.77
CA LEU A 438 1.88 13.35 -24.16
C LEU A 438 2.07 14.47 -23.16
N ARG A 439 1.35 15.58 -23.34
CA ARG A 439 1.30 16.70 -22.39
C ARG A 439 -0.04 16.71 -21.67
N ILE A 440 0.00 16.68 -20.35
CA ILE A 440 -1.15 16.70 -19.45
C ILE A 440 -1.03 17.95 -18.58
N CYS A 441 -1.93 18.91 -18.76
CA CYS A 441 -1.95 20.15 -17.98
C CYS A 441 -3.25 20.23 -17.18
N VAL A 442 -3.13 20.51 -15.88
CA VAL A 442 -4.25 20.85 -15.01
C VAL A 442 -4.09 22.31 -14.62
N GLN A 443 -5.09 23.11 -14.99
CA GLN A 443 -5.14 24.53 -14.68
C GLN A 443 -6.32 24.82 -13.76
N ASP A 444 -6.09 25.53 -12.70
CA ASP A 444 -7.10 25.99 -11.75
C ASP A 444 -7.14 27.51 -11.64
N THR A 445 -8.28 28.05 -11.22
CA THR A 445 -8.47 29.46 -10.88
C THR A 445 -8.56 29.68 -9.38
N GLY A 446 -7.93 28.80 -8.61
CA GLY A 446 -7.96 28.80 -7.15
C GLY A 446 -7.06 29.83 -6.48
N ILE A 447 -6.65 29.53 -5.27
CA ILE A 447 -5.86 30.45 -4.42
C ILE A 447 -4.46 30.75 -4.97
N GLY A 448 -3.93 29.94 -5.90
CA GLY A 448 -2.58 30.06 -6.39
C GLY A 448 -1.53 29.70 -5.34
N ILE A 449 -0.25 29.82 -5.72
CA ILE A 449 0.90 29.42 -4.91
C ILE A 449 1.94 30.55 -4.96
N SER A 450 2.31 31.08 -3.80
CA SER A 450 3.33 32.12 -3.72
C SER A 450 4.72 31.58 -4.14
N THR A 451 5.58 32.45 -4.64
CA THR A 451 6.93 32.09 -5.14
C THR A 451 7.79 31.38 -4.11
N ASP A 452 7.65 31.76 -2.82
CA ASP A 452 8.39 31.13 -1.72
C ASP A 452 7.94 29.70 -1.42
N GLN A 453 6.75 29.35 -1.84
CA GLN A 453 6.15 28.04 -1.61
C GLN A 453 6.33 27.09 -2.81
N GLN A 454 6.43 27.61 -4.03
CA GLN A 454 6.52 26.81 -5.25
C GLN A 454 7.68 25.79 -5.24
N ALA A 455 8.82 26.15 -4.64
CA ALA A 455 9.96 25.22 -4.51
C ALA A 455 9.74 24.16 -3.40
N LYS A 456 8.91 24.46 -2.40
CA LYS A 456 8.72 23.63 -1.21
C LYS A 456 7.61 22.59 -1.38
N ILE A 457 6.59 22.88 -2.20
CA ILE A 457 5.43 21.98 -2.38
C ILE A 457 5.77 20.61 -2.99
N PHE A 458 6.94 20.46 -3.57
CA PHE A 458 7.44 19.19 -4.09
C PHE A 458 8.28 18.39 -3.09
N GLN A 459 8.51 18.92 -1.88
CA GLN A 459 9.20 18.21 -0.82
C GLN A 459 8.21 17.29 -0.08
N PRO A 460 8.62 16.05 0.26
CA PRO A 460 7.75 15.12 0.99
C PRO A 460 7.26 15.73 2.30
N PHE A 461 5.99 15.48 2.63
CA PHE A 461 5.34 15.93 3.88
C PHE A 461 5.28 17.46 4.05
N THR A 462 5.53 18.23 2.99
CA THR A 462 5.47 19.69 3.04
C THR A 462 4.08 20.18 2.66
N GLN A 463 3.53 21.09 3.47
CA GLN A 463 2.26 21.76 3.23
C GLN A 463 2.47 23.27 3.23
N ALA A 464 1.83 23.97 2.29
CA ALA A 464 2.08 25.38 2.03
C ALA A 464 1.76 26.32 3.19
N ASN A 465 0.78 26.01 4.08
CA ASN A 465 0.42 26.83 5.23
C ASN A 465 -0.20 26.00 6.37
N ILE A 466 0.21 26.28 7.60
CA ILE A 466 -0.34 25.64 8.83
C ILE A 466 -1.84 25.96 9.04
N GLY A 467 -2.31 27.07 8.49
CA GLY A 467 -3.73 27.49 8.53
C GLY A 467 -4.64 26.68 7.58
N THR A 468 -4.15 26.40 6.39
CA THR A 468 -4.86 25.59 5.38
C THR A 468 -4.86 24.09 5.69
N ALA A 469 -3.85 23.61 6.44
CA ALA A 469 -3.75 22.22 6.88
C ALA A 469 -4.92 21.76 7.76
N ARG A 470 -5.49 22.65 8.57
CA ARG A 470 -6.66 22.35 9.41
C ARG A 470 -7.98 22.33 8.65
N GLN A 471 -8.06 23.04 7.53
CA GLN A 471 -9.29 23.22 6.76
C GLN A 471 -9.41 22.23 5.60
N TYR A 472 -8.29 21.82 5.01
CA TYR A 472 -8.30 21.07 3.75
C TYR A 472 -7.61 19.70 3.80
N GLY A 473 -6.93 19.32 4.90
CA GLY A 473 -6.26 18.02 5.06
C GLY A 473 -5.37 17.67 3.85
N GLY A 474 -4.44 16.79 3.98
CA GLY A 474 -3.63 16.28 2.86
C GLY A 474 -2.35 15.67 3.39
N THR A 475 -1.75 14.78 2.61
CA THR A 475 -0.58 14.00 3.02
C THR A 475 0.72 14.75 2.80
N GLY A 476 0.73 15.73 1.88
CA GLY A 476 1.94 16.38 1.39
C GLY A 476 2.84 15.46 0.55
N LEU A 477 2.32 14.30 0.12
CA LEU A 477 3.04 13.32 -0.68
C LEU A 477 2.63 13.34 -2.16
N GLY A 478 1.39 13.71 -2.48
CA GLY A 478 0.84 13.59 -3.83
C GLY A 478 1.66 14.32 -4.90
N LEU A 479 2.05 15.59 -4.69
CA LEU A 479 2.88 16.32 -5.66
C LEU A 479 4.30 15.78 -5.77
N THR A 480 4.88 15.34 -4.66
CA THR A 480 6.18 14.66 -4.67
C THR A 480 6.10 13.38 -5.49
N LEU A 481 5.09 12.56 -5.23
CA LEU A 481 4.87 11.31 -5.95
C LEU A 481 4.62 11.58 -7.44
N THR A 482 3.79 12.58 -7.78
CA THR A 482 3.54 12.97 -9.18
C THR A 482 4.84 13.34 -9.90
N ARG A 483 5.67 14.16 -9.28
CA ARG A 483 6.97 14.54 -9.84
C ARG A 483 7.88 13.33 -10.04
N THR A 484 7.98 12.50 -9.02
CA THR A 484 8.84 11.31 -9.06
C THR A 484 8.34 10.28 -10.09
N LEU A 485 7.03 10.14 -10.26
CA LEU A 485 6.43 9.32 -11.33
C LEU A 485 6.75 9.87 -12.72
N CYS A 486 6.62 11.19 -12.93
CA CYS A 486 7.00 11.81 -14.20
C CYS A 486 8.50 11.56 -14.51
N GLU A 487 9.38 11.74 -13.53
CA GLU A 487 10.81 11.48 -13.65
C GLU A 487 11.10 10.00 -13.94
N ALA A 488 10.41 9.07 -13.25
CA ALA A 488 10.54 7.63 -13.48
C ALA A 488 10.07 7.22 -14.90
N MET A 489 9.07 7.93 -15.45
CA MET A 489 8.59 7.78 -16.82
C MET A 489 9.42 8.59 -17.83
N HIS A 490 10.59 9.10 -17.45
CA HIS A 490 11.48 9.94 -18.27
C HIS A 490 10.86 11.26 -18.74
N GLY A 491 9.82 11.71 -18.06
CA GLY A 491 9.12 12.97 -18.31
C GLY A 491 9.51 14.04 -17.30
N GLN A 492 8.76 15.13 -17.32
CA GLN A 492 8.95 16.25 -16.39
C GLN A 492 7.62 16.83 -15.93
N LEU A 493 7.61 17.40 -14.73
CA LEU A 493 6.50 18.15 -14.18
C LEU A 493 6.90 19.61 -14.03
N SER A 494 6.10 20.50 -14.59
CA SER A 494 6.29 21.95 -14.49
C SER A 494 5.13 22.61 -13.77
N LEU A 495 5.38 23.77 -13.16
CA LEU A 495 4.40 24.58 -12.44
C LEU A 495 4.50 26.03 -12.89
N THR A 496 3.36 26.62 -13.17
CA THR A 496 3.18 28.07 -13.32
C THR A 496 2.04 28.49 -12.40
N SER A 497 2.29 29.39 -11.48
CA SER A 497 1.26 29.82 -10.51
C SER A 497 1.49 31.24 -10.07
N GLU A 498 0.38 31.96 -9.85
CA GLU A 498 0.36 33.31 -9.28
C GLU A 498 -0.67 33.33 -8.16
N GLU A 499 -0.29 33.88 -7.01
CA GLU A 499 -1.17 33.96 -5.83
C GLU A 499 -2.47 34.70 -6.18
N HIS A 500 -3.60 34.12 -5.80
CA HIS A 500 -4.98 34.58 -6.10
C HIS A 500 -5.39 34.56 -7.59
N ARG A 501 -4.60 33.96 -8.48
CA ARG A 501 -4.93 33.79 -9.89
C ARG A 501 -5.02 32.32 -10.33
N GLY A 502 -4.60 31.42 -9.44
CA GLY A 502 -4.61 30.00 -9.68
C GLY A 502 -3.26 29.40 -10.05
N SER A 503 -3.29 28.13 -10.41
CA SER A 503 -2.09 27.37 -10.73
C SER A 503 -2.28 26.56 -12.00
N GLN A 504 -1.18 26.28 -12.69
CA GLN A 504 -1.13 25.37 -13.81
C GLN A 504 0.00 24.38 -13.58
N PHE A 505 -0.32 23.11 -13.47
CA PHE A 505 0.62 22.00 -13.41
C PHE A 505 0.62 21.28 -14.75
N CYS A 506 1.78 21.12 -15.37
CA CYS A 506 1.92 20.40 -16.65
C CYS A 506 2.91 19.25 -16.51
N ALA A 507 2.45 18.03 -16.74
CA ALA A 507 3.27 16.83 -16.90
C ALA A 507 3.50 16.56 -18.38
N GLU A 508 4.75 16.40 -18.78
CA GLU A 508 5.16 15.99 -20.13
C GLU A 508 5.77 14.59 -20.04
N LEU A 509 5.14 13.64 -20.73
CA LEU A 509 5.51 12.23 -20.68
C LEU A 509 5.91 11.76 -22.08
N PRO A 510 7.12 11.20 -22.28
CA PRO A 510 7.62 10.75 -23.58
C PRO A 510 6.99 9.40 -23.96
N LEU A 511 5.66 9.38 -24.12
CA LEU A 511 4.92 8.18 -24.50
C LEU A 511 4.93 8.03 -26.03
N ALA A 512 5.28 6.83 -26.49
CA ALA A 512 5.34 6.55 -27.92
C ALA A 512 3.93 6.47 -28.51
N GLU A 513 3.71 7.12 -29.64
CA GLU A 513 2.49 7.02 -30.42
C GLU A 513 2.35 5.62 -31.01
N GLN A 514 1.23 4.97 -30.78
CA GLN A 514 0.89 3.65 -31.34
C GLN A 514 -0.06 3.75 -32.52
N GLN A 515 -1.02 4.66 -32.43
CA GLN A 515 -1.99 4.90 -33.48
C GLN A 515 -2.25 6.41 -33.58
N PRO A 516 -2.21 6.98 -34.78
CA PRO A 516 -2.49 8.40 -34.97
C PRO A 516 -3.91 8.75 -34.52
N ALA A 517 -4.16 10.05 -34.42
CA ALA A 517 -5.50 10.57 -34.19
C ALA A 517 -6.48 10.02 -35.21
N MET A 518 -7.56 9.45 -34.74
CA MET A 518 -8.61 8.91 -35.61
C MET A 518 -9.62 10.03 -35.83
N PRO A 519 -9.82 10.49 -37.10
CA PRO A 519 -10.81 11.50 -37.37
C PRO A 519 -12.19 10.96 -36.94
N PRO A 520 -12.98 11.74 -36.20
CA PRO A 520 -14.33 11.34 -35.85
C PRO A 520 -15.21 11.29 -37.11
N ASP A 521 -16.30 10.52 -37.04
CA ASP A 521 -17.31 10.53 -38.10
C ASP A 521 -17.83 11.96 -38.29
N PRO A 522 -17.76 12.52 -39.51
CA PRO A 522 -18.14 13.89 -39.76
C PRO A 522 -19.65 14.08 -39.57
N LEU A 523 -20.00 15.06 -38.76
CA LEU A 523 -21.35 15.55 -38.59
C LEU A 523 -21.55 16.79 -39.44
N GLN A 524 -22.79 17.04 -39.89
CA GLN A 524 -23.14 18.26 -40.63
C GLN A 524 -24.26 18.99 -39.88
N GLY A 525 -24.11 20.26 -39.66
CA GLY A 525 -25.12 21.10 -39.02
C GLY A 525 -24.51 22.33 -38.35
N ARG A 526 -25.41 23.20 -37.91
CA ARG A 526 -25.07 24.45 -37.22
C ARG A 526 -25.45 24.33 -35.75
N VAL A 527 -24.47 24.46 -34.88
CA VAL A 527 -24.65 24.40 -33.44
C VAL A 527 -24.46 25.79 -32.86
N LEU A 528 -25.49 26.29 -32.18
CA LEU A 528 -25.44 27.54 -31.47
C LEU A 528 -25.35 27.26 -29.98
N ALA A 529 -24.36 27.81 -29.28
CA ALA A 529 -24.17 27.68 -27.86
C ALA A 529 -24.48 29.01 -27.15
N LEU A 530 -25.32 28.92 -26.14
CA LEU A 530 -25.72 30.05 -25.26
C LEU A 530 -24.97 29.87 -23.96
N LEU A 531 -23.71 30.29 -23.96
CA LEU A 531 -22.77 30.08 -22.87
C LEU A 531 -21.96 31.34 -22.64
N ASP A 532 -21.44 31.50 -21.43
CA ASP A 532 -20.43 32.53 -21.17
C ASP A 532 -19.16 32.19 -21.99
N GLU A 533 -18.61 33.18 -22.68
CA GLU A 533 -17.38 33.06 -23.47
C GLU A 533 -16.20 32.55 -22.66
N ARG A 534 -16.21 32.85 -21.35
CA ARG A 534 -15.17 32.41 -20.42
C ARG A 534 -15.40 31.00 -19.85
N SER A 535 -16.50 30.36 -20.19
CA SER A 535 -16.82 28.99 -19.72
C SER A 535 -15.88 27.98 -20.36
N GLY A 536 -15.43 27.00 -19.58
CA GLY A 536 -14.68 25.87 -20.09
C GLY A 536 -15.44 25.03 -21.14
N LEU A 537 -16.77 24.97 -20.98
CA LEU A 537 -17.64 24.31 -21.93
C LEU A 537 -17.64 25.04 -23.30
N ALA A 538 -17.65 26.36 -23.33
CA ALA A 538 -17.57 27.12 -24.57
C ALA A 538 -16.24 26.84 -25.31
N GLU A 539 -15.14 26.78 -24.60
CA GLU A 539 -13.82 26.43 -25.14
C GLU A 539 -13.77 24.96 -25.66
N LEU A 540 -14.38 24.02 -24.94
CA LEU A 540 -14.51 22.62 -25.36
C LEU A 540 -15.27 22.52 -26.66
N LEU A 541 -16.43 23.18 -26.76
CA LEU A 541 -17.25 23.15 -27.98
C LEU A 541 -16.56 23.83 -29.17
N ALA A 542 -15.89 24.98 -28.93
CA ALA A 542 -15.11 25.68 -29.95
C ALA A 542 -13.97 24.81 -30.54
N THR A 543 -13.42 23.93 -29.73
CA THR A 543 -12.33 23.04 -30.15
C THR A 543 -12.87 21.78 -30.86
N LEU A 544 -13.89 21.15 -30.32
CA LEU A 544 -14.37 19.84 -30.81
C LEU A 544 -15.31 19.94 -32.00
N LEU A 545 -16.30 20.87 -31.99
CA LEU A 545 -17.33 20.90 -33.01
C LEU A 545 -16.81 21.16 -34.43
N PRO A 546 -15.86 22.11 -34.62
CA PRO A 546 -15.25 22.29 -35.95
C PRO A 546 -14.46 21.07 -36.43
N SER A 547 -13.83 20.33 -35.48
CA SER A 547 -13.09 19.11 -35.83
C SER A 547 -14.01 17.97 -36.29
N TRP A 548 -15.29 18.01 -35.93
CA TRP A 548 -16.32 17.08 -36.38
C TRP A 548 -17.09 17.54 -37.61
N GLY A 549 -16.72 18.71 -38.20
CA GLY A 549 -17.37 19.27 -39.37
C GLY A 549 -18.62 20.12 -39.11
N LEU A 550 -18.89 20.43 -37.83
CA LEU A 550 -20.01 21.26 -37.42
C LEU A 550 -19.66 22.75 -37.42
N HIS A 551 -20.59 23.58 -37.84
CA HIS A 551 -20.48 25.02 -37.70
C HIS A 551 -20.87 25.43 -36.29
N TYR A 552 -19.88 25.85 -35.49
CA TYR A 552 -20.07 26.32 -34.14
C TYR A 552 -20.17 27.85 -34.07
N GLN A 553 -21.15 28.33 -33.35
CA GLN A 553 -21.32 29.76 -33.08
C GLN A 553 -21.65 29.93 -31.57
N LEU A 554 -20.97 30.85 -30.93
CA LEU A 554 -21.30 31.30 -29.58
C LEU A 554 -22.17 32.56 -29.72
N SER A 555 -23.30 32.61 -29.03
CA SER A 555 -24.20 33.78 -29.08
C SER A 555 -24.42 34.36 -27.67
N ASP A 556 -24.49 35.67 -27.62
CA ASP A 556 -25.00 36.39 -26.47
C ASP A 556 -26.53 36.36 -26.51
N GLN A 557 -27.18 36.24 -25.37
CA GLN A 557 -28.60 35.86 -25.13
C GLN A 557 -29.69 36.69 -25.85
N GLN A 558 -29.36 37.63 -26.74
CA GLN A 558 -30.32 38.66 -27.26
C GLN A 558 -30.75 38.48 -28.71
N ASN A 559 -30.23 37.51 -29.47
CA ASN A 559 -30.45 37.44 -30.90
C ASN A 559 -31.39 36.31 -31.33
N THR A 560 -32.68 36.53 -31.30
CA THR A 560 -33.76 35.55 -31.63
C THR A 560 -33.67 34.99 -33.05
N GLU A 561 -33.16 35.77 -34.01
CA GLU A 561 -33.01 35.32 -35.42
C GLU A 561 -31.91 34.23 -35.58
N GLU A 562 -30.88 34.30 -34.77
CA GLU A 562 -29.80 33.26 -34.78
C GLU A 562 -30.28 31.92 -34.19
N HIS A 563 -31.19 31.96 -33.21
CA HIS A 563 -31.76 30.75 -32.59
C HIS A 563 -32.60 29.94 -33.56
N ILE A 564 -33.29 30.60 -34.52
CA ILE A 564 -34.15 29.97 -35.52
C ILE A 564 -33.29 29.30 -36.62
N SER A 565 -32.09 29.81 -36.87
CA SER A 565 -31.21 29.32 -37.95
C SER A 565 -30.28 28.18 -37.53
N ALA A 566 -30.25 27.81 -36.24
CA ALA A 566 -29.45 26.74 -35.73
C ALA A 566 -30.16 25.39 -35.81
N ASP A 567 -29.39 24.31 -36.02
CA ASP A 567 -29.89 22.94 -36.04
C ASP A 567 -29.92 22.33 -34.63
N VAL A 568 -29.06 22.78 -33.70
CA VAL A 568 -29.04 22.38 -32.29
C VAL A 568 -28.67 23.60 -31.44
N LEU A 569 -29.35 23.74 -30.32
CA LEU A 569 -29.05 24.74 -29.30
C LEU A 569 -28.47 24.11 -28.07
N ILE A 570 -27.33 24.62 -27.57
CA ILE A 570 -26.68 24.16 -26.33
C ILE A 570 -26.77 25.24 -25.28
N SER A 571 -27.21 24.89 -24.07
CA SER A 571 -27.17 25.76 -22.91
C SER A 571 -26.66 25.02 -21.66
N ALA A 572 -26.12 25.79 -20.73
CA ALA A 572 -25.72 25.29 -19.41
C ALA A 572 -26.74 25.67 -18.30
N ASP A 573 -27.69 26.54 -18.63
CA ASP A 573 -28.68 27.07 -17.68
C ASP A 573 -30.07 26.50 -17.98
N PRO A 574 -30.64 25.69 -17.06
CA PRO A 574 -31.99 25.14 -17.22
C PRO A 574 -33.08 26.21 -17.36
N ALA A 575 -32.89 27.39 -16.72
CA ALA A 575 -33.90 28.48 -16.77
C ALA A 575 -34.03 29.07 -18.17
N GLN A 576 -32.94 29.16 -18.92
CA GLN A 576 -32.93 29.64 -20.31
C GLN A 576 -33.65 28.68 -21.27
N LEU A 577 -33.63 27.37 -21.03
CA LEU A 577 -34.23 26.40 -21.90
C LEU A 577 -35.74 26.52 -22.02
N SER A 578 -36.43 26.88 -20.96
CA SER A 578 -37.88 27.09 -20.96
C SER A 578 -38.30 28.29 -21.82
N GLU A 579 -37.47 29.33 -21.82
CA GLU A 579 -37.70 30.49 -22.70
C GLU A 579 -37.37 30.20 -24.14
N LEU A 580 -36.26 29.49 -24.40
CA LEU A 580 -35.87 29.05 -25.75
C LEU A 580 -36.92 28.14 -26.40
N ARG A 581 -37.50 27.22 -25.61
CA ARG A 581 -38.54 26.32 -26.12
C ARG A 581 -39.82 27.06 -26.56
N ARG A 582 -40.13 28.21 -25.96
CA ARG A 582 -41.23 29.05 -26.39
C ARG A 582 -40.96 29.75 -27.73
N GLN A 583 -39.68 30.01 -28.01
CA GLN A 583 -39.24 30.77 -29.19
C GLN A 583 -38.93 29.92 -30.40
N CYS A 584 -38.47 28.67 -30.21
CA CYS A 584 -38.07 27.78 -31.28
C CYS A 584 -38.35 26.28 -30.99
N SER A 585 -38.48 25.49 -32.04
CA SER A 585 -38.65 24.05 -31.99
C SER A 585 -37.33 23.25 -32.17
N THR A 586 -36.22 23.96 -32.27
CA THR A 586 -34.87 23.39 -32.43
C THR A 586 -34.54 22.43 -31.29
N PRO A 587 -33.87 21.28 -31.54
CA PRO A 587 -33.39 20.40 -30.50
C PRO A 587 -32.52 21.12 -29.47
N LEU A 588 -32.83 20.90 -28.18
CA LEU A 588 -32.15 21.51 -27.07
C LEU A 588 -31.21 20.52 -26.37
N LEU A 589 -29.99 20.94 -26.12
CA LEU A 589 -29.02 20.19 -25.37
C LEU A 589 -28.62 20.95 -24.09
N LEU A 590 -28.96 20.41 -22.93
CA LEU A 590 -28.54 20.93 -21.63
C LEU A 590 -27.26 20.25 -21.18
N VAL A 591 -26.27 21.04 -20.81
CA VAL A 591 -25.04 20.54 -20.18
C VAL A 591 -24.98 21.05 -18.76
N CYS A 592 -25.45 20.25 -17.81
CA CYS A 592 -25.56 20.62 -16.41
C CYS A 592 -24.60 19.82 -15.52
N ARG A 593 -24.52 20.19 -14.27
CA ARG A 593 -23.76 19.47 -13.26
C ARG A 593 -24.41 18.10 -12.98
N TYR A 594 -23.59 17.12 -12.61
CA TYR A 594 -24.07 15.83 -12.12
C TYR A 594 -24.94 16.03 -10.87
N GLY A 595 -26.20 15.60 -10.91
CA GLY A 595 -27.19 15.79 -9.86
C GLY A 595 -28.14 16.97 -10.03
N ASP A 596 -27.88 17.88 -10.97
CA ASP A 596 -28.76 19.01 -11.32
C ASP A 596 -29.61 18.72 -12.57
N PHE A 597 -29.88 17.43 -12.85
CA PHE A 597 -30.73 17.02 -13.95
C PHE A 597 -32.17 17.47 -13.75
N LEU A 598 -32.81 17.90 -14.83
CA LEU A 598 -34.22 18.11 -14.86
C LEU A 598 -34.98 16.79 -14.62
N ASP A 599 -36.08 16.85 -13.91
CA ASP A 599 -36.95 15.69 -13.75
C ASP A 599 -37.62 15.29 -15.09
N ALA A 600 -38.22 14.10 -15.13
CA ALA A 600 -38.79 13.57 -16.36
C ALA A 600 -39.95 14.43 -16.91
N GLU A 601 -40.70 15.13 -16.05
CA GLU A 601 -41.79 16.01 -16.44
C GLU A 601 -41.28 17.30 -17.06
N GLN A 602 -40.28 17.91 -16.46
CA GLN A 602 -39.60 19.11 -16.95
C GLN A 602 -38.86 18.83 -18.27
N ALA A 603 -38.18 17.69 -18.36
CA ALA A 603 -37.48 17.27 -19.59
C ALA A 603 -38.45 17.04 -20.74
N SER A 604 -39.57 16.35 -20.50
CA SER A 604 -40.62 16.10 -21.50
C SER A 604 -41.26 17.37 -22.05
N ALA A 605 -41.37 18.41 -21.23
CA ALA A 605 -41.89 19.70 -21.67
C ALA A 605 -40.93 20.45 -22.63
N LEU A 606 -39.66 20.02 -22.71
CA LEU A 606 -38.60 20.63 -23.51
C LEU A 606 -38.28 19.83 -24.80
N GLU A 607 -38.97 18.74 -25.10
CA GLU A 607 -38.66 17.89 -26.26
C GLU A 607 -38.76 18.65 -27.61
N PRO A 608 -37.87 18.35 -28.59
CA PRO A 608 -36.73 17.44 -28.52
C PRO A 608 -35.60 17.96 -27.61
N PHE A 609 -35.24 17.17 -26.59
CA PHE A 609 -34.36 17.60 -25.51
C PHE A 609 -33.41 16.46 -25.13
N THR A 610 -32.16 16.81 -24.85
CA THR A 610 -31.16 15.89 -24.31
C THR A 610 -30.39 16.59 -23.21
N GLN A 611 -30.08 15.87 -22.12
CA GLN A 611 -29.25 16.42 -21.03
C GLN A 611 -28.00 15.59 -20.82
N LEU A 612 -26.88 16.28 -20.61
CA LEU A 612 -25.56 15.72 -20.35
C LEU A 612 -24.98 16.24 -19.04
N ALA A 613 -24.27 15.38 -18.33
CA ALA A 613 -23.54 15.78 -17.12
C ALA A 613 -22.16 16.33 -17.45
N ARG A 614 -21.71 17.36 -16.71
CA ARG A 614 -20.30 17.81 -16.75
C ARG A 614 -19.42 16.92 -15.84
N PRO A 615 -18.19 16.67 -16.21
CA PRO A 615 -17.55 16.99 -17.50
C PRO A 615 -18.09 16.10 -18.62
N VAL A 616 -18.36 16.72 -19.78
CA VAL A 616 -18.92 16.03 -20.94
C VAL A 616 -17.80 15.28 -21.65
N THR A 617 -18.01 14.00 -21.92
CA THR A 617 -17.07 13.21 -22.74
C THR A 617 -17.34 13.44 -24.22
N ARG A 618 -16.29 13.30 -25.04
CA ARG A 618 -16.40 13.43 -26.52
C ARG A 618 -17.45 12.49 -27.08
N GLN A 619 -17.48 11.24 -26.61
CA GLN A 619 -18.42 10.23 -27.09
C GLN A 619 -19.88 10.59 -26.75
N GLN A 620 -20.16 11.05 -25.52
CA GLN A 620 -21.50 11.47 -25.10
C GLN A 620 -21.99 12.67 -25.92
N LEU A 621 -21.10 13.67 -26.12
CA LEU A 621 -21.43 14.86 -26.89
C LEU A 621 -21.70 14.53 -28.34
N GLN A 622 -20.85 13.69 -28.97
CA GLN A 622 -21.02 13.28 -30.37
C GLN A 622 -22.31 12.47 -30.56
N GLN A 623 -22.64 11.56 -29.65
CA GLN A 623 -23.88 10.79 -29.70
C GLN A 623 -25.12 11.70 -29.54
N ALA A 624 -25.10 12.62 -28.58
CA ALA A 624 -26.21 13.53 -28.35
C ALA A 624 -26.45 14.46 -29.52
N LEU A 625 -25.39 15.02 -30.12
CA LEU A 625 -25.48 15.86 -31.30
C LEU A 625 -25.93 15.07 -32.55
N GLY A 626 -25.40 13.86 -32.73
CA GLY A 626 -25.80 12.98 -33.80
C GLY A 626 -27.30 12.62 -33.76
N GLN A 627 -27.81 12.33 -32.54
CA GLN A 627 -29.24 12.10 -32.33
C GLN A 627 -30.10 13.36 -32.58
N ALA A 628 -29.67 14.50 -32.04
CA ALA A 628 -30.38 15.76 -32.25
C ALA A 628 -30.45 16.18 -33.71
N LEU A 629 -29.38 16.01 -34.46
CA LEU A 629 -29.34 16.32 -35.92
C LEU A 629 -30.12 15.33 -36.78
N GLN A 630 -30.17 14.04 -36.39
CA GLN A 630 -30.96 13.01 -37.09
C GLN A 630 -32.47 13.16 -36.86
N GLN A 631 -32.89 13.63 -35.68
CA GLN A 631 -34.31 13.89 -35.40
C GLN A 631 -34.92 14.98 -36.27
N GLN A 632 -34.13 15.89 -36.84
CA GLN A 632 -34.60 16.83 -37.84
C GLN A 632 -34.84 16.17 -39.22
N SER A 633 -34.19 15.05 -39.52
CA SER A 633 -34.28 14.37 -40.83
C SER A 633 -35.40 13.32 -40.94
N SER A 634 -36.00 12.88 -39.82
CA SER A 634 -37.04 11.86 -39.79
C SER A 634 -38.10 12.13 -38.74
N ALA A 635 -39.19 12.75 -39.16
CA ALA A 635 -40.42 12.84 -38.38
C ALA A 635 -41.14 11.47 -38.39
N GLN A 636 -40.68 10.52 -37.59
CA GLN A 636 -41.45 9.35 -37.16
C GLN A 636 -41.11 9.00 -35.71
N PRO A 637 -42.09 8.86 -34.84
CA PRO A 637 -41.83 8.55 -33.42
C PRO A 637 -41.47 7.09 -33.30
N THR A 638 -40.21 6.79 -33.07
CA THR A 638 -39.78 5.52 -32.49
C THR A 638 -39.78 5.61 -30.99
N THR A 639 -40.70 4.91 -30.39
CA THR A 639 -40.78 4.66 -28.96
C THR A 639 -39.41 4.24 -28.38
N PRO A 640 -38.97 4.84 -27.27
CA PRO A 640 -37.74 4.40 -26.61
C PRO A 640 -37.93 2.98 -26.08
N PRO A 641 -36.92 2.10 -26.19
CA PRO A 641 -36.98 0.81 -25.54
C PRO A 641 -36.99 1.03 -24.03
N THR A 642 -38.13 0.75 -23.46
CA THR A 642 -38.29 0.60 -21.99
C THR A 642 -37.27 -0.42 -21.54
N ALA A 643 -36.21 0.01 -20.88
CA ALA A 643 -35.35 -0.89 -20.18
C ALA A 643 -36.17 -1.58 -19.10
N SER A 644 -36.62 -2.78 -19.40
CA SER A 644 -37.23 -3.68 -18.43
C SER A 644 -36.20 -3.90 -17.33
N ILE A 645 -36.49 -3.39 -16.16
CA ILE A 645 -35.80 -3.78 -14.91
C ILE A 645 -36.18 -5.25 -14.72
N THR A 646 -35.36 -6.14 -15.26
CA THR A 646 -35.42 -7.55 -14.89
C THR A 646 -34.96 -7.63 -13.43
N THR A 647 -35.90 -7.94 -12.55
CA THR A 647 -35.65 -8.39 -11.18
C THR A 647 -34.50 -9.39 -11.20
N PRO A 648 -33.48 -9.26 -10.30
CA PRO A 648 -32.38 -10.19 -10.26
C PRO A 648 -32.93 -11.59 -9.94
N GLN A 649 -32.76 -12.51 -10.88
CA GLN A 649 -32.85 -13.93 -10.60
C GLN A 649 -31.91 -14.23 -9.44
N HIS A 650 -32.33 -15.08 -8.48
CA HIS A 650 -31.55 -15.49 -7.31
C HIS A 650 -30.30 -16.27 -7.74
N SER A 651 -29.27 -15.55 -8.20
CA SER A 651 -28.00 -16.18 -8.56
C SER A 651 -27.18 -16.47 -7.31
N THR A 652 -26.57 -17.66 -7.27
CA THR A 652 -25.76 -18.13 -6.15
C THR A 652 -24.28 -17.93 -6.46
N ILE A 653 -23.61 -17.16 -5.63
CA ILE A 653 -22.16 -16.85 -5.77
C ILE A 653 -21.39 -17.59 -4.69
N LEU A 654 -20.37 -18.34 -5.09
CA LEU A 654 -19.40 -18.95 -4.17
C LEU A 654 -18.26 -17.98 -3.91
N LEU A 655 -18.14 -17.52 -2.70
CA LEU A 655 -17.04 -16.67 -2.22
C LEU A 655 -16.01 -17.55 -1.51
N VAL A 656 -14.81 -17.59 -2.06
CA VAL A 656 -13.67 -18.34 -1.51
C VAL A 656 -12.63 -17.34 -1.01
N GLU A 657 -12.46 -17.26 0.29
CA GLU A 657 -11.61 -16.28 0.98
C GLU A 657 -11.18 -16.86 2.33
N ASP A 658 -9.93 -16.81 2.68
CA ASP A 658 -9.41 -17.38 3.94
C ASP A 658 -9.56 -16.42 5.14
N ASN A 659 -9.61 -15.13 4.87
CA ASN A 659 -9.70 -14.11 5.91
C ASN A 659 -11.18 -13.88 6.33
N PRO A 660 -11.56 -14.15 7.60
CA PRO A 660 -12.93 -14.02 8.04
C PRO A 660 -13.48 -12.60 7.96
N VAL A 661 -12.64 -11.59 8.04
CA VAL A 661 -13.05 -10.18 7.91
C VAL A 661 -13.39 -9.86 6.46
N ASN A 662 -12.55 -10.28 5.51
CA ASN A 662 -12.81 -10.12 4.07
C ASN A 662 -14.06 -10.89 3.65
N GLN A 663 -14.25 -12.12 4.18
CA GLN A 663 -15.48 -12.89 3.97
C GLN A 663 -16.72 -12.11 4.38
N LEU A 664 -16.70 -11.53 5.58
CA LEU A 664 -17.84 -10.78 6.12
C LEU A 664 -18.16 -9.55 5.25
N VAL A 665 -17.14 -8.81 4.84
CA VAL A 665 -17.30 -7.63 4.00
C VAL A 665 -17.84 -8.00 2.61
N ALA A 666 -17.21 -8.95 1.93
CA ALA A 666 -17.63 -9.37 0.60
C ALA A 666 -19.01 -10.02 0.61
N LYS A 667 -19.32 -10.85 1.62
CA LYS A 667 -20.66 -11.41 1.84
C LYS A 667 -21.69 -10.31 2.04
N GLY A 668 -21.39 -9.30 2.85
CA GLY A 668 -22.28 -8.16 3.08
C GLY A 668 -22.58 -7.39 1.80
N MET A 669 -21.57 -7.13 0.97
CA MET A 669 -21.72 -6.48 -0.33
C MET A 669 -22.58 -7.31 -1.29
N LEU A 670 -22.32 -8.61 -1.40
CA LEU A 670 -23.06 -9.52 -2.28
C LEU A 670 -24.53 -9.69 -1.85
N ALA A 671 -24.77 -9.80 -0.55
CA ALA A 671 -26.12 -9.88 -0.01
C ALA A 671 -26.94 -8.61 -0.30
N LYS A 672 -26.32 -7.43 -0.24
CA LYS A 672 -26.95 -6.16 -0.62
C LYS A 672 -27.30 -6.08 -2.10
N LEU A 673 -26.45 -6.64 -2.96
CA LEU A 673 -26.70 -6.74 -4.38
C LEU A 673 -27.77 -7.78 -4.72
N GLY A 674 -28.34 -8.49 -3.71
CA GLY A 674 -29.43 -9.43 -3.84
C GLY A 674 -29.00 -10.86 -4.23
N TYR A 675 -27.70 -11.19 -4.12
CA TYR A 675 -27.18 -12.51 -4.44
C TYR A 675 -27.17 -13.43 -3.23
N GLN A 676 -27.36 -14.73 -3.47
CA GLN A 676 -27.12 -15.76 -2.46
C GLN A 676 -25.62 -16.06 -2.40
N VAL A 677 -25.07 -16.17 -1.18
CA VAL A 677 -23.62 -16.33 -0.99
C VAL A 677 -23.32 -17.61 -0.26
N LEU A 678 -22.59 -18.48 -0.93
CA LEU A 678 -21.95 -19.65 -0.33
C LEU A 678 -20.51 -19.26 0.04
N LEU A 679 -20.04 -19.72 1.19
CA LEU A 679 -18.70 -19.42 1.69
C LEU A 679 -17.83 -20.66 1.66
N ALA A 680 -16.57 -20.47 1.28
CA ALA A 680 -15.51 -21.45 1.46
C ALA A 680 -14.24 -20.72 1.99
N THR A 681 -13.51 -21.35 2.88
CA THR A 681 -12.32 -20.78 3.52
C THR A 681 -11.02 -21.15 2.82
N GLN A 682 -11.06 -22.10 1.89
CA GLN A 682 -9.92 -22.63 1.16
C GLN A 682 -10.34 -23.35 -0.12
N GLY A 683 -9.38 -23.62 -1.00
CA GLY A 683 -9.65 -24.24 -2.31
C GLY A 683 -10.32 -25.61 -2.24
N GLU A 684 -9.99 -26.45 -1.25
CA GLU A 684 -10.61 -27.77 -1.09
C GLU A 684 -12.11 -27.67 -0.71
N GLU A 685 -12.43 -26.74 0.17
CA GLU A 685 -13.82 -26.49 0.56
C GLU A 685 -14.63 -25.95 -0.64
N ALA A 686 -14.00 -25.08 -1.45
CA ALA A 686 -14.64 -24.59 -2.67
C ALA A 686 -15.00 -25.72 -3.64
N LEU A 687 -14.12 -26.68 -3.85
CA LEU A 687 -14.40 -27.87 -4.66
C LEU A 687 -15.52 -28.74 -4.08
N ALA A 688 -15.53 -28.90 -2.77
CA ALA A 688 -16.58 -29.65 -2.06
C ALA A 688 -17.95 -28.96 -2.19
N ARG A 689 -18.02 -27.64 -2.08
CA ARG A 689 -19.22 -26.84 -2.28
C ARG A 689 -19.74 -26.94 -3.71
N LEU A 690 -18.87 -26.81 -4.69
CA LEU A 690 -19.24 -26.96 -6.11
C LEU A 690 -19.80 -28.35 -6.44
N ALA A 691 -19.38 -29.40 -5.72
CA ALA A 691 -19.89 -30.74 -5.89
C ALA A 691 -21.28 -30.95 -5.28
N SER A 692 -21.66 -30.18 -4.26
CA SER A 692 -22.92 -30.35 -3.50
C SER A 692 -23.96 -29.28 -3.83
N GLU A 693 -23.58 -28.12 -4.34
CA GLU A 693 -24.45 -26.96 -4.48
C GLU A 693 -24.32 -26.36 -5.89
N ALA A 694 -25.42 -25.83 -6.42
CA ALA A 694 -25.42 -25.14 -7.71
C ALA A 694 -24.87 -23.71 -7.53
N VAL A 695 -23.82 -23.39 -8.26
CA VAL A 695 -23.14 -22.09 -8.21
C VAL A 695 -23.15 -21.46 -9.60
N ASP A 696 -23.47 -20.17 -9.67
CA ASP A 696 -23.51 -19.43 -10.92
C ASP A 696 -22.21 -18.71 -11.23
N LEU A 697 -21.44 -18.33 -10.20
CA LEU A 697 -20.18 -17.62 -10.32
C LEU A 697 -19.31 -17.86 -9.06
N VAL A 698 -18.00 -17.93 -9.24
CA VAL A 698 -17.02 -18.06 -8.16
C VAL A 698 -16.19 -16.79 -8.04
N LEU A 699 -16.12 -16.24 -6.84
CA LEU A 699 -15.14 -15.22 -6.45
C LEU A 699 -14.02 -15.94 -5.69
N MET A 700 -12.81 -15.99 -6.25
CA MET A 700 -11.72 -16.83 -5.80
C MET A 700 -10.54 -16.00 -5.33
N ASP A 701 -10.20 -16.04 -4.05
CA ASP A 701 -8.94 -15.48 -3.57
C ASP A 701 -7.74 -16.24 -4.17
N CYS A 702 -6.79 -15.51 -4.70
CA CYS A 702 -5.59 -16.10 -5.28
C CYS A 702 -4.67 -16.71 -4.22
N ASN A 703 -4.56 -16.09 -3.04
CA ASN A 703 -3.58 -16.45 -2.02
C ASN A 703 -4.27 -17.00 -0.77
N MET A 704 -4.37 -18.31 -0.68
CA MET A 704 -4.96 -19.01 0.45
C MET A 704 -4.06 -20.13 0.95
N PRO A 705 -4.11 -20.48 2.24
CA PRO A 705 -3.37 -21.62 2.78
C PRO A 705 -3.91 -22.95 2.26
N VAL A 706 -3.10 -23.98 2.32
CA VAL A 706 -3.39 -25.39 1.94
C VAL A 706 -3.55 -25.56 0.43
N MET A 707 -4.55 -24.95 -0.20
CA MET A 707 -4.76 -24.92 -1.64
C MET A 707 -5.03 -23.49 -2.09
N ASP A 708 -4.13 -22.92 -2.87
CA ASP A 708 -4.27 -21.58 -3.43
C ASP A 708 -5.37 -21.50 -4.51
N GLY A 709 -5.80 -20.29 -4.84
CA GLY A 709 -6.86 -20.08 -5.81
C GLY A 709 -6.48 -20.51 -7.23
N TYR A 710 -5.18 -20.49 -7.56
CA TYR A 710 -4.71 -20.95 -8.87
C TYR A 710 -4.83 -22.45 -9.03
N GLU A 711 -4.46 -23.21 -8.01
CA GLU A 711 -4.59 -24.67 -8.00
C GLU A 711 -6.06 -25.10 -7.94
N ALA A 712 -6.86 -24.42 -7.10
CA ALA A 712 -8.30 -24.65 -7.04
C ALA A 712 -8.96 -24.44 -8.41
N THR A 713 -8.62 -23.34 -9.10
CA THR A 713 -9.13 -23.04 -10.44
C THR A 713 -8.73 -24.08 -11.46
N ARG A 714 -7.46 -24.54 -11.48
CA ARG A 714 -7.01 -25.61 -12.38
C ARG A 714 -7.82 -26.88 -12.18
N ARG A 715 -8.10 -27.27 -10.92
CA ARG A 715 -8.95 -28.44 -10.61
C ARG A 715 -10.39 -28.25 -11.02
N ILE A 716 -10.95 -27.06 -10.84
CA ILE A 716 -12.31 -26.73 -11.33
C ILE A 716 -12.36 -26.89 -12.84
N ARG A 717 -11.38 -26.36 -13.59
CA ARG A 717 -11.33 -26.45 -15.07
C ARG A 717 -11.12 -27.85 -15.61
N GLN A 718 -10.55 -28.76 -14.82
CA GLN A 718 -10.40 -30.17 -15.18
C GLN A 718 -11.72 -30.93 -15.12
N ASN A 719 -12.73 -30.43 -14.40
CA ASN A 719 -14.04 -31.05 -14.30
C ASN A 719 -14.97 -30.50 -15.40
N ALA A 720 -15.43 -31.37 -16.29
CA ALA A 720 -16.31 -31.00 -17.39
C ALA A 720 -17.61 -30.29 -16.96
N ALA A 721 -18.12 -30.58 -15.76
CA ALA A 721 -19.34 -29.94 -15.24
C ALA A 721 -19.14 -28.45 -14.88
N TRP A 722 -17.90 -28.01 -14.60
CA TRP A 722 -17.60 -26.66 -14.14
C TRP A 722 -16.69 -25.90 -15.13
N GLN A 723 -16.45 -26.46 -16.28
CA GLN A 723 -15.50 -25.89 -17.27
C GLN A 723 -15.91 -24.48 -17.74
N HIS A 724 -17.22 -24.19 -17.76
CA HIS A 724 -17.78 -22.89 -18.19
C HIS A 724 -18.26 -22.02 -17.01
N LEU A 725 -18.00 -22.43 -15.77
CA LEU A 725 -18.37 -21.66 -14.59
C LEU A 725 -17.49 -20.41 -14.51
N PRO A 726 -18.05 -19.19 -14.48
CA PRO A 726 -17.24 -17.98 -14.36
C PRO A 726 -16.48 -17.97 -13.03
N ILE A 727 -15.15 -17.76 -13.12
CA ILE A 727 -14.25 -17.66 -11.96
C ILE A 727 -13.54 -16.33 -12.03
N ILE A 728 -13.81 -15.47 -11.06
CA ILE A 728 -13.21 -14.16 -10.94
C ILE A 728 -12.17 -14.18 -9.82
N ALA A 729 -10.95 -13.82 -10.15
CA ALA A 729 -9.87 -13.73 -9.18
C ALA A 729 -10.07 -12.55 -8.23
N LEU A 730 -9.88 -12.74 -6.94
CA LEU A 730 -9.69 -11.69 -5.95
C LEU A 730 -8.20 -11.57 -5.66
N THR A 731 -7.54 -10.49 -6.12
CA THR A 731 -6.10 -10.34 -6.03
C THR A 731 -5.70 -9.19 -5.11
N ALA A 732 -4.57 -9.32 -4.41
CA ALA A 732 -4.01 -8.22 -3.63
C ALA A 732 -3.33 -7.16 -4.52
N ASN A 733 -3.02 -7.50 -5.77
CA ASN A 733 -2.26 -6.65 -6.69
C ASN A 733 -2.79 -6.79 -8.13
N ALA A 734 -2.97 -5.68 -8.82
CA ALA A 734 -3.47 -5.65 -10.20
C ALA A 734 -2.34 -5.64 -11.25
N MET A 735 -1.11 -6.08 -10.90
CA MET A 735 0.04 -6.08 -11.81
C MET A 735 -0.10 -7.08 -12.96
N ALA A 736 0.55 -6.78 -14.08
CA ALA A 736 0.47 -7.56 -15.32
C ALA A 736 0.83 -9.05 -15.12
N ASP A 737 1.87 -9.34 -14.32
CA ASP A 737 2.30 -10.71 -14.00
C ASP A 737 1.23 -11.52 -13.29
N GLU A 738 0.45 -10.89 -12.41
CA GLU A 738 -0.60 -11.57 -11.65
C GLU A 738 -1.83 -11.82 -12.51
N ARG A 739 -2.13 -10.91 -13.44
CA ARG A 739 -3.17 -11.11 -14.46
C ARG A 739 -2.85 -12.28 -15.38
N GLU A 740 -1.59 -12.39 -15.80
CA GLU A 740 -1.14 -13.48 -16.65
C GLU A 740 -1.20 -14.83 -15.91
N ARG A 741 -0.84 -14.86 -14.63
CA ARG A 741 -0.98 -16.03 -13.75
C ARG A 741 -2.45 -16.44 -13.56
N CYS A 742 -3.36 -15.49 -13.36
CA CYS A 742 -4.80 -15.76 -13.26
C CYS A 742 -5.34 -16.39 -14.57
N ARG A 743 -4.98 -15.81 -15.71
CA ARG A 743 -5.36 -16.35 -17.04
C ARG A 743 -4.77 -17.72 -17.29
N ALA A 744 -3.49 -17.91 -16.97
CA ALA A 744 -2.82 -19.21 -17.13
C ALA A 744 -3.43 -20.31 -16.25
N ALA A 745 -4.00 -19.93 -15.09
CA ALA A 745 -4.74 -20.86 -14.24
C ALA A 745 -6.16 -21.17 -14.73
N GLY A 746 -6.69 -20.38 -15.69
CA GLY A 746 -8.03 -20.54 -16.25
C GLY A 746 -9.11 -19.68 -15.59
N MET A 747 -8.73 -18.59 -14.91
CA MET A 747 -9.68 -17.59 -14.39
C MET A 747 -10.15 -16.67 -15.51
N ASP A 748 -11.39 -16.23 -15.45
CA ASP A 748 -12.03 -15.47 -16.53
C ASP A 748 -11.84 -13.96 -16.40
N ASP A 749 -11.77 -13.47 -15.13
CA ASP A 749 -11.58 -12.06 -14.84
C ASP A 749 -10.91 -11.88 -13.46
N TYR A 750 -10.66 -10.64 -13.08
CA TYR A 750 -10.03 -10.34 -11.79
C TYR A 750 -10.60 -9.06 -11.14
N LEU A 751 -10.54 -9.00 -9.82
CA LEU A 751 -10.92 -7.85 -9.00
C LEU A 751 -9.84 -7.61 -7.93
N ALA A 752 -9.23 -6.42 -7.96
CA ALA A 752 -8.18 -6.08 -6.99
C ALA A 752 -8.77 -5.72 -5.63
N LYS A 753 -8.21 -6.26 -4.57
CA LYS A 753 -8.52 -5.91 -3.17
C LYS A 753 -7.71 -4.67 -2.74
N PRO A 754 -8.34 -3.72 -2.01
CA PRO A 754 -9.75 -3.66 -1.62
C PRO A 754 -10.63 -3.15 -2.78
N PHE A 755 -11.78 -3.76 -2.97
CA PHE A 755 -12.74 -3.38 -4.00
C PHE A 755 -13.98 -2.68 -3.41
N ARG A 756 -14.60 -1.82 -4.24
CA ARG A 756 -15.83 -1.11 -3.89
C ARG A 756 -17.06 -1.86 -4.38
N MET A 757 -18.22 -1.58 -3.78
CA MET A 757 -19.47 -2.22 -4.13
C MET A 757 -19.84 -2.00 -5.60
N GLU A 758 -19.58 -0.80 -6.14
CA GLU A 758 -19.88 -0.46 -7.53
C GLU A 758 -19.05 -1.28 -8.52
N GLN A 759 -17.77 -1.52 -8.19
CA GLN A 759 -16.86 -2.34 -9.00
C GLN A 759 -17.31 -3.79 -9.02
N LEU A 760 -17.66 -4.32 -7.84
CA LEU A 760 -18.19 -5.67 -7.70
C LEU A 760 -19.51 -5.82 -8.47
N ALA A 761 -20.44 -4.87 -8.32
CA ALA A 761 -21.73 -4.87 -9.00
C ALA A 761 -21.59 -4.84 -10.53
N ALA A 762 -20.72 -3.99 -11.07
CA ALA A 762 -20.46 -3.88 -12.50
C ALA A 762 -19.93 -5.20 -13.08
N LEU A 763 -18.96 -5.81 -12.37
CA LEU A 763 -18.33 -7.06 -12.77
C LEU A 763 -19.31 -8.24 -12.74
N LEU A 764 -20.09 -8.36 -11.68
CA LEU A 764 -21.10 -9.39 -11.54
C LEU A 764 -22.20 -9.27 -12.58
N LYS A 765 -22.64 -8.04 -12.88
CA LYS A 765 -23.60 -7.77 -13.95
C LYS A 765 -23.07 -8.23 -15.31
N GLN A 766 -21.81 -7.95 -15.61
CA GLN A 766 -21.17 -8.37 -16.85
C GLN A 766 -21.20 -9.90 -17.00
N TRP A 767 -20.75 -10.64 -16.00
CA TRP A 767 -20.57 -12.09 -16.10
C TRP A 767 -21.85 -12.89 -15.92
N LEU A 768 -22.79 -12.42 -15.11
CA LEU A 768 -24.07 -13.10 -14.92
C LEU A 768 -25.08 -12.83 -16.07
N THR A 769 -24.95 -11.66 -16.78
CA THR A 769 -25.78 -11.35 -17.96
C THR A 769 -25.34 -12.15 -19.19
N ILE A 770 -24.06 -12.47 -19.34
CA ILE A 770 -23.52 -13.29 -20.44
C ILE A 770 -24.08 -14.72 -20.38
N LYS A 771 -24.36 -15.25 -19.19
CA LYS A 771 -24.95 -16.59 -19.01
C LYS A 771 -26.46 -16.68 -19.38
N ALA A 772 -27.14 -15.55 -19.49
CA ALA A 772 -28.57 -15.47 -19.83
C ALA A 772 -28.87 -15.37 -21.36
N ALA A 773 -27.84 -15.28 -22.20
CA ALA A 773 -27.99 -15.34 -23.66
C ALA A 773 -27.82 -16.79 -24.13
N PRO A 774 -28.84 -17.40 -24.82
CA PRO A 774 -28.79 -18.80 -25.24
C PRO A 774 -27.75 -19.04 -26.35
#